data_838e7b817c7257b36ef6401ec01280e3
#
_entry.id   838e7b817c7257b36ef6401ec01280e3
#
_cell.length_a   1.000
_cell.length_b   1.000
_cell.length_c   1.000
_cell.angle_alpha   90.00
_cell.angle_beta   90.00
_cell.angle_gamma   90.00
#
_symmetry.space_group_name_H-M   'P 1'
#
loop_
_entity.id
_entity.type
_entity.pdbx_description
1 polymer ?
#
loop_
_entity_poly.entity_id
_entity_poly.type
_entity_poly.pdbx_seq_one_letter_code
_entity_poly.pdbx_strand_id
1 'polypeptide(L)'
;MRVLVRAGLILLALLIIAGVAGGFWARRQLTASLPQLDGTLTVAGLSAPVTIARDDLGIPTVVGKSREDVARALGVLHAQERFFEMDLSRRRAAGELAALVGSRALPPDREIRVHRFRAVARRALAALEPRERAVLDAYTAGVNSGLSSLGTPPFEYVLLRQDPKPWLPEDSLLVVLSMFITLQDYTGSYESTLATMHDVLPAEMVAFLAPDGTEWDSPLVGPAFSVPPIPGPEVYDLRTKRSKLPEHIEMRPPRKEETRSTPNFQLPTPNELPTTNAQWSSLIAAFMGVDGSSPELMLGNESRSNDAIGSNNWAVAGRLTEDGGALVANDMHLTVRVPNTWYRAWLEWPDPSNGSSPIRLIGITLPGVPALVVGSNTHIAWGFTNTYADWSDLVLLELDPQDRNRYQTPGGWRNFERHDEVIEVAGRAPEHVSVMSTIWGPVIEPDHRGRPRALRWVAHDAERLGVASAALETARTVDEAFDAVNGLGTPGQNFVVADEQGHIGWTVYGSIPRRAGFDGRIPQSWADGSRGWNGWLAASEYPRLRDPQSGRIWTANARVVDGEMLARLGDGNYEVGSRARIIRDRLMARERFAPRDLLDIQLETNAAFLSRWRDLLLKTLTPSVVASDGKRAQLRDLVE
;
A
#
# COMPACT_ATOMS: atom_id res chain seq x y z
N MET A 1 47.14 42.08 26.07
CA MET A 1 47.39 40.73 25.52
C MET A 1 47.04 39.62 26.50
N ARG A 2 47.60 39.51 27.72
CA ARG A 2 47.30 38.45 28.69
C ARG A 2 45.83 38.33 29.12
N VAL A 3 45.08 39.42 29.24
CA VAL A 3 43.65 39.44 29.59
C VAL A 3 42.79 38.91 28.44
N LEU A 4 43.07 39.24 27.19
CA LEU A 4 42.38 38.77 25.99
C LEU A 4 42.62 37.25 25.77
N VAL A 5 43.83 36.78 26.04
CA VAL A 5 44.14 35.33 25.96
C VAL A 5 43.38 34.54 27.04
N ARG A 6 43.30 35.05 28.29
CA ARG A 6 42.51 34.41 29.36
C ARG A 6 41.03 34.39 29.05
N ALA A 7 40.48 35.51 28.53
CA ALA A 7 39.07 35.57 28.11
C ALA A 7 38.78 34.56 26.98
N GLY A 8 39.67 34.44 25.99
CA GLY A 8 39.56 33.45 24.91
C GLY A 8 39.60 32.00 25.40
N LEU A 9 40.50 31.69 26.37
CA LEU A 9 40.55 30.33 26.96
C LEU A 9 39.33 30.01 27.80
N ILE A 10 38.77 30.99 28.52
CA ILE A 10 37.52 30.80 29.27
C ILE A 10 36.35 30.55 28.31
N LEU A 11 36.23 31.32 27.22
CA LEU A 11 35.20 31.13 26.21
C LEU A 11 35.31 29.77 25.55
N LEU A 12 36.53 29.34 25.20
CA LEU A 12 36.77 28.02 24.63
C LEU A 12 36.39 26.90 25.62
N ALA A 13 36.74 27.02 26.89
CA ALA A 13 36.34 26.07 27.91
C ALA A 13 34.82 26.00 28.08
N LEU A 14 34.12 27.14 28.07
CA LEU A 14 32.66 27.19 28.13
C LEU A 14 32.01 26.55 26.91
N LEU A 15 32.54 26.76 25.71
CA LEU A 15 32.07 26.10 24.47
C LEU A 15 32.28 24.57 24.52
N ILE A 16 33.42 24.10 25.02
CA ILE A 16 33.68 22.68 25.20
C ILE A 16 32.70 22.08 26.23
N ILE A 17 32.50 22.73 27.36
CA ILE A 17 31.55 22.28 28.40
C ILE A 17 30.12 22.26 27.82
N ALA A 18 29.70 23.29 27.09
CA ALA A 18 28.40 23.32 26.44
C ALA A 18 28.26 22.20 25.39
N GLY A 19 29.29 21.92 24.58
CA GLY A 19 29.33 20.84 23.62
C GLY A 19 29.21 19.46 24.26
N VAL A 20 29.98 19.22 25.35
CA VAL A 20 29.91 17.96 26.10
C VAL A 20 28.55 17.77 26.78
N ALA A 21 28.02 18.84 27.40
CA ALA A 21 26.69 18.81 28.03
C ALA A 21 25.58 18.57 27.01
N GLY A 22 25.67 19.24 25.84
CA GLY A 22 24.75 19.04 24.73
C GLY A 22 24.81 17.61 24.15
N GLY A 23 26.02 17.07 23.96
CA GLY A 23 26.22 15.69 23.52
C GLY A 23 25.69 14.66 24.51
N PHE A 24 25.93 14.88 25.81
CA PHE A 24 25.39 14.02 26.88
C PHE A 24 23.86 14.09 26.93
N TRP A 25 23.29 15.28 26.82
CA TRP A 25 21.83 15.47 26.76
C TRP A 25 21.23 14.76 25.55
N ALA A 26 21.79 14.96 24.35
CA ALA A 26 21.31 14.32 23.14
C ALA A 26 21.38 12.78 23.24
N ARG A 27 22.52 12.25 23.72
CA ARG A 27 22.66 10.81 23.98
C ARG A 27 21.60 10.30 24.96
N ARG A 28 21.35 11.04 26.04
CA ARG A 28 20.33 10.66 27.04
C ARG A 28 18.93 10.63 26.42
N GLN A 29 18.57 11.61 25.60
CA GLN A 29 17.28 11.65 24.92
C GLN A 29 17.12 10.46 23.97
N LEU A 30 18.12 10.19 23.14
CA LEU A 30 18.09 9.07 22.19
C LEU A 30 18.01 7.71 22.91
N THR A 31 18.77 7.51 24.01
CA THR A 31 18.71 6.26 24.75
C THR A 31 17.43 6.10 25.57
N ALA A 32 16.82 7.20 26.04
CA ALA A 32 15.57 7.15 26.81
C ALA A 32 14.34 6.89 25.94
N SER A 33 14.44 7.05 24.61
CA SER A 33 13.40 6.68 23.65
C SER A 33 13.47 5.21 23.17
N LEU A 34 14.49 4.46 23.61
CA LEU A 34 14.63 3.05 23.22
C LEU A 34 13.61 2.17 23.96
N PRO A 35 13.15 1.07 23.33
CA PRO A 35 12.22 0.15 23.94
C PRO A 35 12.85 -0.58 25.14
N GLN A 36 12.02 -0.94 26.11
CA GLN A 36 12.43 -1.83 27.18
C GLN A 36 12.46 -3.27 26.66
N LEU A 37 13.63 -3.90 26.62
CA LEU A 37 13.81 -5.26 26.11
C LEU A 37 13.71 -6.33 27.20
N ASP A 38 14.05 -5.98 28.44
CA ASP A 38 14.09 -6.89 29.61
C ASP A 38 13.36 -6.30 30.80
N GLY A 39 12.88 -7.18 31.69
CA GLY A 39 12.26 -6.83 32.97
C GLY A 39 10.74 -6.89 32.93
N THR A 40 10.08 -6.12 33.78
CA THR A 40 8.62 -6.11 33.95
C THR A 40 8.07 -4.73 33.66
N LEU A 41 7.01 -4.68 32.87
CA LEU A 41 6.22 -3.47 32.59
C LEU A 41 4.81 -3.64 33.16
N THR A 42 4.34 -2.64 33.92
CA THR A 42 2.96 -2.62 34.41
C THR A 42 2.06 -2.01 33.35
N VAL A 43 1.13 -2.81 32.83
CA VAL A 43 0.15 -2.39 31.83
C VAL A 43 -1.25 -2.60 32.38
N ALA A 44 -2.04 -1.52 32.48
CA ALA A 44 -3.40 -1.59 33.01
C ALA A 44 -4.35 -2.35 32.07
N GLY A 45 -5.29 -3.09 32.64
CA GLY A 45 -6.39 -3.76 31.91
C GLY A 45 -6.02 -5.11 31.29
N LEU A 46 -4.88 -5.71 31.66
CA LEU A 46 -4.59 -7.12 31.39
C LEU A 46 -5.46 -8.00 32.32
N SER A 47 -6.03 -9.07 31.81
CA SER A 47 -6.75 -10.07 32.60
C SER A 47 -5.80 -10.98 33.38
N ALA A 48 -4.58 -11.21 32.84
CA ALA A 48 -3.49 -11.96 33.45
C ALA A 48 -2.14 -11.46 32.92
N PRO A 49 -1.01 -11.83 33.58
CA PRO A 49 0.32 -11.51 33.07
C PRO A 49 0.55 -12.07 31.66
N VAL A 50 1.18 -11.27 30.81
CA VAL A 50 1.63 -11.65 29.47
C VAL A 50 3.15 -11.81 29.48
N THR A 51 3.64 -12.87 28.89
CA THR A 51 5.06 -13.10 28.70
C THR A 51 5.48 -12.71 27.29
N ILE A 52 6.56 -11.93 27.18
CA ILE A 52 7.19 -11.58 25.90
C ILE A 52 8.61 -12.11 25.95
N ALA A 53 8.93 -13.07 25.09
CA ALA A 53 10.28 -13.58 24.89
C ALA A 53 10.78 -13.13 23.49
N ARG A 54 12.08 -12.91 23.35
CA ARG A 54 12.69 -12.57 22.06
C ARG A 54 13.72 -13.62 21.67
N ASP A 55 13.76 -13.96 20.39
CA ASP A 55 14.82 -14.80 19.83
C ASP A 55 16.09 -13.98 19.53
N ASP A 56 17.12 -14.65 19.00
CA ASP A 56 18.42 -14.04 18.66
C ASP A 56 18.31 -12.95 17.56
N LEU A 57 17.21 -12.89 16.82
CA LEU A 57 16.90 -11.85 15.84
C LEU A 57 16.04 -10.74 16.43
N GLY A 58 15.70 -10.81 17.72
CA GLY A 58 14.84 -9.86 18.41
C GLY A 58 13.35 -10.02 18.10
N ILE A 59 12.92 -11.11 17.44
CA ILE A 59 11.52 -11.37 17.10
C ILE A 59 10.76 -11.76 18.38
N PRO A 60 9.67 -11.04 18.74
CA PRO A 60 8.94 -11.34 19.96
C PRO A 60 7.99 -12.52 19.78
N THR A 61 7.96 -13.37 20.81
CA THR A 61 6.91 -14.34 21.10
C THR A 61 6.06 -13.78 22.24
N VAL A 62 4.79 -13.54 21.99
CA VAL A 62 3.82 -12.97 22.96
C VAL A 62 2.85 -14.05 23.38
N VAL A 63 2.88 -14.43 24.67
CA VAL A 63 2.01 -15.46 25.24
C VAL A 63 1.11 -14.84 26.29
N GLY A 64 -0.20 -14.86 26.06
CA GLY A 64 -1.24 -14.31 26.92
C GLY A 64 -2.32 -15.31 27.32
N LYS A 65 -3.28 -14.90 28.15
CA LYS A 65 -4.43 -15.70 28.57
C LYS A 65 -5.68 -15.46 27.74
N SER A 66 -5.70 -14.38 26.97
CA SER A 66 -6.80 -14.05 26.04
C SER A 66 -6.25 -13.37 24.78
N ARG A 67 -7.08 -13.32 23.74
CA ARG A 67 -6.76 -12.61 22.49
C ARG A 67 -6.57 -11.12 22.74
N GLU A 68 -7.35 -10.54 23.66
CA GLU A 68 -7.28 -9.14 24.06
C GLU A 68 -5.97 -8.83 24.81
N ASP A 69 -5.52 -9.72 25.73
CA ASP A 69 -4.25 -9.55 26.42
C ASP A 69 -3.07 -9.56 25.43
N VAL A 70 -3.09 -10.47 24.46
CA VAL A 70 -2.07 -10.56 23.39
C VAL A 70 -2.11 -9.32 22.50
N ALA A 71 -3.31 -8.83 22.13
CA ALA A 71 -3.46 -7.62 21.35
C ALA A 71 -2.90 -6.40 22.10
N ARG A 72 -3.18 -6.29 23.40
CA ARG A 72 -2.64 -5.23 24.25
C ARG A 72 -1.11 -5.27 24.30
N ALA A 73 -0.53 -6.44 24.50
CA ALA A 73 0.93 -6.60 24.53
C ALA A 73 1.57 -6.28 23.16
N LEU A 74 0.96 -6.71 22.06
CA LEU A 74 1.40 -6.34 20.71
C LEU A 74 1.35 -4.83 20.49
N GLY A 75 0.30 -4.16 21.00
CA GLY A 75 0.18 -2.70 20.98
C GLY A 75 1.34 -2.01 21.72
N VAL A 76 1.73 -2.53 22.88
CA VAL A 76 2.92 -2.03 23.62
C VAL A 76 4.18 -2.15 22.77
N LEU A 77 4.43 -3.31 22.17
CA LEU A 77 5.60 -3.56 21.32
C LEU A 77 5.62 -2.62 20.11
N HIS A 78 4.51 -2.53 19.38
CA HIS A 78 4.40 -1.64 18.24
C HIS A 78 4.66 -0.19 18.61
N ALA A 79 4.14 0.28 19.76
CA ALA A 79 4.34 1.65 20.20
C ALA A 79 5.79 1.93 20.61
N GLN A 80 6.44 1.02 21.33
CA GLN A 80 7.82 1.22 21.73
C GLN A 80 8.81 1.20 20.56
N GLU A 81 8.51 0.46 19.49
CA GLU A 81 9.45 0.19 18.40
C GLU A 81 9.08 0.85 17.07
N ARG A 82 7.80 1.27 16.86
CA ARG A 82 7.26 1.69 15.56
C ARG A 82 6.28 2.85 15.62
N PHE A 83 6.16 3.57 16.75
CA PHE A 83 5.08 4.55 16.90
C PHE A 83 5.12 5.67 15.85
N PHE A 84 6.31 6.13 15.46
CA PHE A 84 6.42 7.20 14.47
C PHE A 84 5.89 6.77 13.09
N GLU A 85 6.22 5.56 12.62
CA GLU A 85 5.69 5.01 11.37
C GLU A 85 4.17 4.80 11.42
N MET A 86 3.67 4.36 12.58
CA MET A 86 2.23 4.23 12.81
C MET A 86 1.54 5.60 12.72
N ASP A 87 2.11 6.64 13.33
CA ASP A 87 1.60 8.02 13.28
C ASP A 87 1.64 8.59 11.86
N LEU A 88 2.71 8.34 11.10
CA LEU A 88 2.79 8.73 9.69
C LEU A 88 1.69 8.04 8.87
N SER A 89 1.47 6.75 9.05
CA SER A 89 0.47 5.97 8.30
C SER A 89 -0.94 6.47 8.55
N ARG A 90 -1.35 6.67 9.83
CA ARG A 90 -2.68 7.22 10.15
C ARG A 90 -2.87 8.63 9.62
N ARG A 91 -1.82 9.49 9.72
CA ARG A 91 -1.87 10.88 9.23
C ARG A 91 -1.93 10.94 7.72
N ARG A 92 -1.18 10.09 7.02
CA ARG A 92 -1.27 9.97 5.56
C ARG A 92 -2.70 9.69 5.13
N ALA A 93 -3.32 8.66 5.70
CA ALA A 93 -4.69 8.31 5.35
C ALA A 93 -5.72 9.39 5.73
N ALA A 94 -5.48 10.12 6.81
CA ALA A 94 -6.38 11.18 7.25
C ALA A 94 -6.15 12.53 6.56
N GLY A 95 -5.07 12.72 5.77
CA GLY A 95 -4.64 14.01 5.24
C GLY A 95 -4.23 14.97 6.37
N GLU A 96 -3.39 14.50 7.31
CA GLU A 96 -2.99 15.22 8.53
C GLU A 96 -1.45 15.31 8.69
N LEU A 97 -0.70 15.05 7.63
CA LEU A 97 0.77 15.12 7.67
C LEU A 97 1.27 16.55 7.90
N ALA A 98 0.58 17.56 7.36
CA ALA A 98 0.95 18.96 7.53
C ALA A 98 0.92 19.40 9.01
N ALA A 99 0.10 18.78 9.84
CA ALA A 99 0.09 19.00 11.28
C ALA A 99 1.40 18.57 11.96
N LEU A 100 2.17 17.66 11.34
CA LEU A 100 3.44 17.16 11.85
C LEU A 100 4.64 17.86 11.20
N VAL A 101 4.66 17.99 9.86
CA VAL A 101 5.82 18.42 9.09
C VAL A 101 5.64 19.77 8.38
N GLY A 102 4.53 20.46 8.61
CA GLY A 102 4.28 21.81 8.11
C GLY A 102 3.78 21.83 6.67
N SER A 103 3.85 23.02 6.05
CA SER A 103 3.21 23.33 4.77
C SER A 103 3.66 22.49 3.57
N ARG A 104 4.77 21.79 3.66
CA ARG A 104 5.24 20.90 2.58
C ARG A 104 4.31 19.73 2.34
N ALA A 105 3.64 19.25 3.38
CA ALA A 105 2.65 18.17 3.28
C ALA A 105 1.24 18.65 2.91
N LEU A 106 1.01 19.94 2.71
CA LEU A 106 -0.32 20.45 2.33
C LEU A 106 -0.85 19.90 0.99
N PRO A 107 -0.05 19.82 -0.09
CA PRO A 107 -0.55 19.30 -1.35
C PRO A 107 -1.10 17.86 -1.22
N PRO A 108 -0.35 16.87 -0.69
CA PRO A 108 -0.87 15.53 -0.50
C PRO A 108 -2.02 15.48 0.52
N ASP A 109 -1.98 16.27 1.60
CA ASP A 109 -3.08 16.31 2.56
C ASP A 109 -4.39 16.79 1.92
N ARG A 110 -4.35 17.81 1.05
CA ARG A 110 -5.53 18.27 0.31
C ARG A 110 -6.10 17.19 -0.59
N GLU A 111 -5.24 16.46 -1.30
CA GLU A 111 -5.63 15.38 -2.19
C GLU A 111 -6.34 14.26 -1.44
N ILE A 112 -5.75 13.80 -0.34
CA ILE A 112 -6.32 12.73 0.49
C ILE A 112 -7.56 13.19 1.26
N ARG A 113 -7.63 14.46 1.66
CA ARG A 113 -8.76 15.00 2.44
C ARG A 113 -10.10 14.88 1.70
N VAL A 114 -10.07 14.82 0.37
CA VAL A 114 -11.26 14.57 -0.46
C VAL A 114 -11.98 13.28 -0.06
N HIS A 115 -11.25 12.22 0.32
CA HIS A 115 -11.82 10.93 0.73
C HIS A 115 -12.43 10.94 2.14
N ARG A 116 -12.08 11.92 2.99
CA ARG A 116 -12.58 12.04 4.36
C ARG A 116 -12.41 10.75 5.18
N PHE A 117 -11.28 10.09 5.05
CA PHE A 117 -11.04 8.76 5.61
C PHE A 117 -11.13 8.71 7.14
N ARG A 118 -10.87 9.81 7.86
CA ARG A 118 -11.14 9.84 9.30
C ARG A 118 -12.63 9.69 9.61
N ALA A 119 -13.51 10.26 8.80
CA ALA A 119 -14.95 10.07 8.96
C ALA A 119 -15.38 8.65 8.55
N VAL A 120 -14.75 8.07 7.52
CA VAL A 120 -14.96 6.66 7.12
C VAL A 120 -14.53 5.73 8.27
N ALA A 121 -13.33 5.91 8.82
CA ALA A 121 -12.79 5.09 9.90
C ALA A 121 -13.68 5.14 11.17
N ARG A 122 -14.24 6.30 11.53
CA ARG A 122 -15.18 6.43 12.65
C ARG A 122 -16.49 5.69 12.43
N ARG A 123 -17.04 5.73 11.21
CA ARG A 123 -18.24 4.94 10.87
C ARG A 123 -17.94 3.45 10.90
N ALA A 124 -16.80 3.02 10.34
CA ALA A 124 -16.38 1.63 10.36
C ALA A 124 -16.18 1.12 11.80
N LEU A 125 -15.54 1.92 12.66
CA LEU A 125 -15.37 1.60 14.07
C LEU A 125 -16.69 1.37 14.79
N ALA A 126 -17.72 2.14 14.44
CA ALA A 126 -19.07 2.00 15.01
C ALA A 126 -19.81 0.75 14.48
N ALA A 127 -19.40 0.22 13.33
CA ALA A 127 -19.99 -0.96 12.69
C ALA A 127 -19.29 -2.28 13.04
N LEU A 128 -18.11 -2.24 13.72
CA LEU A 128 -17.37 -3.45 14.10
C LEU A 128 -18.18 -4.35 15.03
N GLU A 129 -18.04 -5.65 14.82
CA GLU A 129 -18.58 -6.64 15.74
C GLU A 129 -17.97 -6.50 17.16
N PRO A 130 -18.73 -6.76 18.22
CA PRO A 130 -18.28 -6.53 19.60
C PRO A 130 -16.94 -7.19 19.95
N ARG A 131 -16.67 -8.40 19.41
CA ARG A 131 -15.42 -9.12 19.63
C ARG A 131 -14.23 -8.43 18.96
N GLU A 132 -14.39 -8.02 17.72
CA GLU A 132 -13.36 -7.31 16.97
C GLU A 132 -13.07 -5.95 17.61
N ARG A 133 -14.13 -5.27 18.05
CA ARG A 133 -14.02 -4.02 18.78
C ARG A 133 -13.24 -4.17 20.09
N ALA A 134 -13.48 -5.22 20.87
CA ALA A 134 -12.76 -5.48 22.12
C ALA A 134 -11.26 -5.71 21.90
N VAL A 135 -10.88 -6.46 20.86
CA VAL A 135 -9.50 -6.67 20.46
C VAL A 135 -8.82 -5.35 20.07
N LEU A 136 -9.52 -4.51 19.29
CA LEU A 136 -9.02 -3.21 18.84
C LEU A 136 -8.85 -2.22 20.00
N ASP A 137 -9.80 -2.17 20.93
CA ASP A 137 -9.73 -1.32 22.12
C ASP A 137 -8.58 -1.78 23.05
N ALA A 138 -8.39 -3.09 23.21
CA ALA A 138 -7.26 -3.64 23.96
C ALA A 138 -5.90 -3.26 23.33
N TYR A 139 -5.78 -3.40 22.01
CA TYR A 139 -4.60 -2.97 21.25
C TYR A 139 -4.32 -1.48 21.42
N THR A 140 -5.34 -0.64 21.25
CA THR A 140 -5.26 0.83 21.42
C THR A 140 -4.75 1.20 22.81
N ALA A 141 -5.27 0.56 23.86
CA ALA A 141 -4.80 0.78 25.22
C ALA A 141 -3.34 0.33 25.40
N GLY A 142 -2.95 -0.78 24.73
CA GLY A 142 -1.58 -1.24 24.66
C GLY A 142 -0.63 -0.25 24.01
N VAL A 143 -1.01 0.30 22.84
CA VAL A 143 -0.24 1.33 22.12
C VAL A 143 0.01 2.54 23.02
N ASN A 144 -1.03 3.06 23.68
CA ASN A 144 -0.90 4.22 24.56
C ASN A 144 -0.06 3.90 25.81
N SER A 145 -0.17 2.68 26.36
CA SER A 145 0.67 2.24 27.47
C SER A 145 2.15 2.12 27.06
N GLY A 146 2.41 1.54 25.89
CA GLY A 146 3.75 1.41 25.32
C GLY A 146 4.41 2.77 25.09
N LEU A 147 3.69 3.69 24.45
CA LEU A 147 4.17 5.06 24.21
C LEU A 147 4.47 5.79 25.53
N SER A 148 3.59 5.68 26.53
CA SER A 148 3.76 6.32 27.83
C SER A 148 4.87 5.72 28.67
N SER A 149 5.28 4.47 28.39
CA SER A 149 6.35 3.77 29.12
C SER A 149 7.74 4.18 28.67
N LEU A 150 7.88 4.85 27.52
CA LEU A 150 9.16 5.40 27.07
C LEU A 150 9.59 6.57 27.96
N GLY A 151 10.86 6.65 28.29
CA GLY A 151 11.41 7.74 29.12
C GLY A 151 11.35 9.12 28.44
N THR A 152 11.31 9.14 27.10
CA THR A 152 11.06 10.31 26.25
C THR A 152 10.29 9.86 25.01
N PRO A 153 9.57 10.76 24.31
CA PRO A 153 8.99 10.43 23.02
C PRO A 153 10.01 9.85 22.04
N PRO A 154 9.59 9.07 21.04
CA PRO A 154 10.45 8.67 19.94
C PRO A 154 11.26 9.85 19.40
N PHE A 155 12.52 9.61 19.04
CA PHE A 155 13.49 10.67 18.75
C PHE A 155 13.05 11.63 17.62
N GLU A 156 12.23 11.14 16.69
CA GLU A 156 11.67 11.91 15.59
C GLU A 156 10.83 13.09 16.11
N TYR A 157 10.04 12.87 17.17
CA TYR A 157 9.24 13.95 17.78
C TYR A 157 10.13 14.97 18.49
N VAL A 158 11.25 14.53 19.08
CA VAL A 158 12.24 15.43 19.69
C VAL A 158 12.86 16.33 18.61
N LEU A 159 13.19 15.77 17.44
CA LEU A 159 13.71 16.52 16.29
C LEU A 159 12.67 17.49 15.73
N LEU A 160 11.42 17.05 15.59
CA LEU A 160 10.30 17.86 15.11
C LEU A 160 9.85 18.90 16.14
N ARG A 161 10.28 18.78 17.41
CA ARG A 161 9.81 19.58 18.55
C ARG A 161 8.28 19.54 18.68
N GLN A 162 7.74 18.35 18.55
CA GLN A 162 6.32 18.05 18.66
C GLN A 162 6.12 16.95 19.69
N ASP A 163 4.90 16.83 20.22
CA ASP A 163 4.51 15.72 21.06
C ASP A 163 3.69 14.71 20.27
N PRO A 164 3.92 13.40 20.49
CA PRO A 164 3.10 12.38 19.88
C PRO A 164 1.66 12.48 20.41
N LYS A 165 0.67 12.42 19.50
CA LYS A 165 -0.74 12.36 19.90
C LYS A 165 -1.12 10.93 20.28
N PRO A 166 -1.95 10.72 21.33
CA PRO A 166 -2.45 9.41 21.69
C PRO A 166 -3.05 8.67 20.49
N TRP A 167 -2.98 7.35 20.54
CA TRP A 167 -3.61 6.47 19.56
C TRP A 167 -5.10 6.31 19.87
N LEU A 168 -5.94 6.50 18.87
CA LEU A 168 -7.39 6.29 18.95
C LEU A 168 -7.76 4.96 18.26
N PRO A 169 -8.87 4.30 18.63
CA PRO A 169 -9.26 3.04 17.97
C PRO A 169 -9.43 3.18 16.45
N GLU A 170 -9.98 4.29 15.96
CA GLU A 170 -10.11 4.56 14.53
C GLU A 170 -8.77 4.72 13.80
N ASP A 171 -7.67 4.98 14.52
CA ASP A 171 -6.35 5.16 13.88
C ASP A 171 -5.83 3.84 13.27
N SER A 172 -6.19 2.69 13.85
CA SER A 172 -5.88 1.38 13.25
C SER A 172 -6.60 1.16 11.93
N LEU A 173 -7.83 1.63 11.80
CA LEU A 173 -8.57 1.62 10.52
C LEU A 173 -7.96 2.60 9.52
N LEU A 174 -7.43 3.74 9.97
CA LEU A 174 -6.66 4.64 9.11
C LEU A 174 -5.37 4.00 8.60
N VAL A 175 -4.70 3.16 9.39
CA VAL A 175 -3.54 2.39 8.91
C VAL A 175 -3.96 1.44 7.78
N VAL A 176 -5.10 0.75 7.89
CA VAL A 176 -5.64 -0.07 6.79
C VAL A 176 -5.96 0.81 5.57
N LEU A 177 -6.59 1.97 5.77
CA LEU A 177 -6.89 2.92 4.69
C LEU A 177 -5.63 3.48 4.03
N SER A 178 -4.51 3.62 4.76
CA SER A 178 -3.23 3.97 4.16
C SER A 178 -2.71 2.91 3.18
N MET A 179 -3.04 1.63 3.42
CA MET A 179 -2.74 0.56 2.49
C MET A 179 -3.64 0.57 1.26
N PHE A 180 -4.91 0.99 1.37
CA PHE A 180 -5.76 1.24 0.20
C PHE A 180 -5.14 2.30 -0.71
N ILE A 181 -4.66 3.43 -0.15
CA ILE A 181 -3.96 4.48 -0.90
C ILE A 181 -2.67 3.96 -1.56
N THR A 182 -1.97 3.02 -0.91
CA THR A 182 -0.71 2.47 -1.43
C THR A 182 -0.94 1.46 -2.56
N LEU A 183 -2.04 0.70 -2.52
CA LEU A 183 -2.23 -0.50 -3.33
C LEU A 183 -3.29 -0.34 -4.43
N GLN A 184 -4.06 0.74 -4.44
CA GLN A 184 -5.15 0.94 -5.39
C GLN A 184 -5.12 2.35 -5.99
N ASP A 185 -5.77 2.54 -7.14
CA ASP A 185 -5.92 3.86 -7.77
C ASP A 185 -6.97 4.69 -7.03
N TYR A 186 -6.50 5.50 -6.07
CA TYR A 186 -7.36 6.37 -5.26
C TYR A 186 -7.80 7.66 -5.97
N THR A 187 -7.32 7.90 -7.19
CA THR A 187 -7.65 9.08 -8.00
C THR A 187 -8.53 8.76 -9.20
N GLY A 188 -8.66 7.50 -9.59
CA GLY A 188 -9.31 7.08 -10.83
C GLY A 188 -8.52 7.46 -12.08
N SER A 189 -7.18 7.53 -11.95
CA SER A 189 -6.29 7.98 -13.03
C SER A 189 -6.27 7.02 -14.21
N TYR A 190 -6.33 5.72 -13.97
CA TYR A 190 -6.34 4.70 -15.01
C TYR A 190 -7.59 4.80 -15.88
N GLU A 191 -8.77 4.81 -15.27
CA GLU A 191 -10.05 4.94 -15.95
C GLU A 191 -10.16 6.30 -16.69
N SER A 192 -9.65 7.39 -16.08
CA SER A 192 -9.54 8.71 -16.73
C SER A 192 -8.68 8.67 -18.00
N THR A 193 -7.56 7.94 -17.94
CA THR A 193 -6.65 7.78 -19.08
C THR A 193 -7.30 6.99 -20.20
N LEU A 194 -7.94 5.86 -19.86
CA LEU A 194 -8.70 5.07 -20.84
C LEU A 194 -9.81 5.89 -21.50
N ALA A 195 -10.58 6.65 -20.72
CA ALA A 195 -11.62 7.53 -21.25
C ALA A 195 -11.06 8.56 -22.23
N THR A 196 -9.92 9.16 -21.91
CA THR A 196 -9.25 10.10 -22.82
C THR A 196 -8.79 9.42 -24.10
N MET A 197 -8.21 8.22 -23.99
CA MET A 197 -7.81 7.44 -25.17
C MET A 197 -9.00 7.11 -26.06
N HIS A 198 -10.11 6.64 -25.49
CA HIS A 198 -11.33 6.35 -26.24
C HIS A 198 -11.92 7.57 -26.95
N ASP A 199 -11.74 8.76 -26.38
CA ASP A 199 -12.26 10.01 -26.95
C ASP A 199 -11.40 10.55 -28.11
N VAL A 200 -10.09 10.23 -28.16
CA VAL A 200 -9.14 10.85 -29.10
C VAL A 200 -8.50 9.87 -30.08
N LEU A 201 -8.58 8.57 -29.82
CA LEU A 201 -7.93 7.53 -30.63
C LEU A 201 -8.96 6.58 -31.25
N PRO A 202 -8.64 5.99 -32.43
CA PRO A 202 -9.40 4.86 -32.96
C PRO A 202 -9.39 3.66 -32.01
N ALA A 203 -10.44 2.83 -32.05
CA ALA A 203 -10.60 1.68 -31.17
C ALA A 203 -9.41 0.70 -31.24
N GLU A 204 -8.86 0.48 -32.43
CA GLU A 204 -7.70 -0.39 -32.65
C GLU A 204 -6.44 0.15 -31.98
N MET A 205 -6.28 1.49 -31.93
CA MET A 205 -5.18 2.12 -31.21
C MET A 205 -5.36 1.98 -29.69
N VAL A 206 -6.58 2.12 -29.19
CA VAL A 206 -6.87 1.91 -27.76
C VAL A 206 -6.59 0.47 -27.39
N ALA A 207 -7.09 -0.51 -28.14
CA ALA A 207 -6.83 -1.93 -27.90
C ALA A 207 -5.33 -2.28 -27.91
N PHE A 208 -4.53 -1.60 -28.73
CA PHE A 208 -3.08 -1.78 -28.79
C PHE A 208 -2.34 -1.14 -27.61
N LEU A 209 -2.75 0.09 -27.20
CA LEU A 209 -2.06 0.85 -26.15
C LEU A 209 -2.49 0.45 -24.74
N ALA A 210 -3.72 -0.01 -24.57
CA ALA A 210 -4.28 -0.48 -23.31
C ALA A 210 -4.99 -1.83 -23.50
N PRO A 211 -4.21 -2.89 -23.81
CA PRO A 211 -4.75 -4.24 -23.99
C PRO A 211 -5.20 -4.84 -22.66
N ASP A 212 -6.14 -5.77 -22.68
CA ASP A 212 -6.64 -6.51 -21.51
C ASP A 212 -5.64 -7.53 -20.93
N GLY A 213 -4.43 -7.56 -21.45
CA GLY A 213 -3.36 -8.45 -21.04
C GLY A 213 -2.12 -8.29 -21.89
N THR A 214 -1.13 -9.14 -21.64
CA THR A 214 0.17 -9.12 -22.33
C THR A 214 0.59 -10.52 -22.78
N GLU A 215 1.54 -10.59 -23.72
CA GLU A 215 2.17 -11.87 -24.10
C GLU A 215 2.89 -12.56 -22.92
N TRP A 216 3.18 -11.83 -21.86
CA TRP A 216 3.83 -12.33 -20.65
C TRP A 216 2.85 -12.94 -19.66
N ASP A 217 1.54 -12.79 -19.87
CA ASP A 217 0.55 -13.33 -18.95
C ASP A 217 0.68 -14.83 -18.78
N SER A 218 0.52 -15.25 -17.57
CA SER A 218 0.59 -16.65 -17.15
C SER A 218 -0.53 -16.94 -16.16
N PRO A 219 -1.80 -16.85 -16.60
CA PRO A 219 -2.94 -17.01 -15.71
C PRO A 219 -2.97 -18.42 -15.12
N LEU A 220 -3.52 -18.54 -13.91
CA LEU A 220 -3.81 -19.83 -13.27
C LEU A 220 -4.97 -20.54 -13.95
N VAL A 221 -5.93 -19.77 -14.47
CA VAL A 221 -7.13 -20.26 -15.15
C VAL A 221 -7.34 -19.47 -16.43
N GLY A 222 -7.53 -20.18 -17.53
CA GLY A 222 -7.75 -19.61 -18.86
C GLY A 222 -6.52 -19.66 -19.78
N PRO A 223 -6.70 -19.25 -21.04
CA PRO A 223 -5.62 -19.23 -22.03
C PRO A 223 -4.65 -18.08 -21.81
N ALA A 224 -3.48 -18.18 -22.45
CA ALA A 224 -2.60 -17.02 -22.61
C ALA A 224 -3.30 -15.92 -23.43
N PHE A 225 -2.95 -14.67 -23.15
CA PHE A 225 -3.52 -13.52 -23.84
C PHE A 225 -3.09 -13.47 -25.31
N SER A 226 -4.06 -13.18 -26.19
CA SER A 226 -3.79 -12.97 -27.61
C SER A 226 -3.54 -11.47 -27.84
N VAL A 227 -2.29 -11.12 -28.08
CA VAL A 227 -1.88 -9.71 -28.29
C VAL A 227 -2.52 -9.14 -29.56
N PRO A 228 -3.18 -7.99 -29.51
CA PRO A 228 -3.72 -7.34 -30.70
C PRO A 228 -2.59 -6.94 -31.66
N PRO A 229 -2.86 -6.95 -32.99
CA PRO A 229 -1.87 -6.52 -33.97
C PRO A 229 -1.53 -5.03 -33.80
N ILE A 230 -0.30 -4.67 -34.16
CA ILE A 230 0.12 -3.27 -34.22
C ILE A 230 -0.67 -2.57 -35.32
N PRO A 231 -1.47 -1.49 -35.01
CA PRO A 231 -2.23 -0.77 -36.02
C PRO A 231 -1.31 -0.10 -37.04
N GLY A 232 -1.66 -0.25 -38.32
CA GLY A 232 -0.90 0.36 -39.41
C GLY A 232 -1.26 1.84 -39.63
N PRO A 233 -0.55 2.51 -40.55
CA PRO A 233 -0.82 3.93 -40.86
C PRO A 233 -2.20 4.20 -41.44
N GLU A 234 -2.87 3.20 -41.98
CA GLU A 234 -4.26 3.27 -42.45
C GLU A 234 -5.25 3.50 -41.30
N VAL A 235 -4.92 2.98 -40.09
CA VAL A 235 -5.70 3.19 -38.87
C VAL A 235 -5.30 4.52 -38.23
N TYR A 236 -4.00 4.75 -38.04
CA TYR A 236 -3.51 5.95 -37.38
C TYR A 236 -2.12 6.36 -37.93
N ASP A 237 -2.08 7.39 -38.78
CA ASP A 237 -0.83 7.91 -39.31
C ASP A 237 -0.28 9.04 -38.43
N LEU A 238 0.74 8.71 -37.61
CA LEU A 238 1.43 9.65 -36.73
C LEU A 238 2.07 10.84 -37.46
N ARG A 239 2.34 10.72 -38.78
CA ARG A 239 2.96 11.77 -39.59
C ARG A 239 1.97 12.86 -39.95
N THR A 240 0.68 12.51 -40.14
CA THR A 240 -0.36 13.40 -40.68
C THR A 240 -1.26 14.01 -39.60
N LYS A 241 -1.36 13.39 -38.42
CA LYS A 241 -2.35 13.78 -37.39
C LYS A 241 -1.82 14.75 -36.33
N ARG A 242 -0.59 15.25 -36.43
CA ARG A 242 -0.07 16.31 -35.55
C ARG A 242 -0.89 17.61 -35.57
N SER A 243 -1.79 17.79 -36.55
CA SER A 243 -2.57 19.03 -36.78
C SER A 243 -4.06 18.91 -36.49
N LYS A 244 -4.58 17.75 -36.05
CA LYS A 244 -6.01 17.53 -35.82
C LYS A 244 -6.34 17.02 -34.42
N LEU A 245 -5.65 17.48 -33.42
CA LEU A 245 -6.25 17.48 -32.08
C LEU A 245 -7.48 18.40 -32.15
N PRO A 246 -8.65 17.98 -31.61
CA PRO A 246 -9.80 18.85 -31.54
C PRO A 246 -9.41 20.21 -30.94
N GLU A 247 -9.82 21.31 -31.55
CA GLU A 247 -9.47 22.69 -31.13
C GLU A 247 -9.86 23.02 -29.67
N HIS A 248 -10.57 22.12 -28.98
CA HIS A 248 -11.01 22.26 -27.58
C HIS A 248 -10.09 21.57 -26.57
N ILE A 249 -9.08 20.85 -27.01
CA ILE A 249 -8.03 20.36 -26.12
C ILE A 249 -6.94 21.44 -26.12
N GLU A 250 -7.16 22.54 -25.41
CA GLU A 250 -6.03 23.27 -24.85
C GLU A 250 -5.32 22.29 -23.92
N MET A 251 -4.30 21.61 -24.45
CA MET A 251 -3.31 21.02 -23.60
C MET A 251 -2.76 22.17 -22.75
N ARG A 252 -3.19 22.27 -21.50
CA ARG A 252 -2.42 23.06 -20.54
C ARG A 252 -1.00 22.58 -20.75
N PRO A 253 -0.06 23.46 -21.14
CA PRO A 253 1.33 23.07 -21.27
C PRO A 253 1.66 22.41 -19.93
N PRO A 254 2.38 21.27 -19.91
CA PRO A 254 2.86 20.72 -18.68
C PRO A 254 3.41 21.91 -17.91
N ARG A 255 2.95 22.12 -16.67
CA ARG A 255 3.52 23.18 -15.82
C ARG A 255 5.01 23.09 -16.07
N LYS A 256 5.63 24.16 -16.59
CA LYS A 256 7.07 24.21 -16.76
C LYS A 256 7.59 23.74 -15.41
N GLU A 257 8.01 22.48 -15.34
CA GLU A 257 8.92 22.08 -14.32
C GLU A 257 10.07 23.08 -14.50
N GLU A 258 10.14 24.03 -13.60
CA GLU A 258 11.42 24.68 -13.38
C GLU A 258 12.38 23.52 -13.27
N THR A 259 13.32 23.45 -14.19
CA THR A 259 14.45 22.53 -14.13
C THR A 259 15.19 22.82 -12.84
N ARG A 260 14.65 22.32 -11.74
CA ARG A 260 15.35 22.22 -10.48
C ARG A 260 16.39 21.15 -10.72
N SER A 261 17.64 21.60 -10.91
CA SER A 261 18.79 20.74 -10.73
C SER A 261 18.53 19.90 -9.49
N THR A 262 18.55 18.58 -9.65
CA THR A 262 18.53 17.64 -8.52
C THR A 262 19.56 18.13 -7.52
N PRO A 263 19.19 18.56 -6.32
CA PRO A 263 20.17 18.88 -5.30
C PRO A 263 20.88 17.55 -4.99
N ASN A 264 22.19 17.49 -5.22
CA ASN A 264 23.00 16.45 -4.58
C ASN A 264 22.77 16.59 -3.07
N PHE A 265 21.97 15.68 -2.51
CA PHE A 265 21.72 15.64 -1.07
C PHE A 265 23.02 15.19 -0.40
N GLN A 266 23.84 16.15 0.01
CA GLN A 266 24.92 15.91 0.96
C GLN A 266 24.35 16.18 2.35
N LEU A 267 24.59 15.23 3.28
CA LEU A 267 24.31 15.50 4.68
C LEU A 267 25.02 16.80 5.08
N PRO A 268 24.31 17.73 5.73
CA PRO A 268 24.92 18.99 6.15
C PRO A 268 26.12 18.72 7.05
N THR A 269 27.19 19.45 6.82
CA THR A 269 28.35 19.41 7.70
C THR A 269 27.97 19.96 9.09
N PRO A 270 28.73 19.68 10.15
CA PRO A 270 28.41 20.16 11.49
C PRO A 270 28.22 21.68 11.61
N ASN A 271 28.76 22.45 10.66
CA ASN A 271 28.58 23.93 10.59
C ASN A 271 27.31 24.36 9.86
N GLU A 272 26.59 23.43 9.21
CA GLU A 272 25.38 23.68 8.40
C GLU A 272 24.11 23.12 9.05
N LEU A 273 24.19 22.68 10.32
CA LEU A 273 23.03 22.16 11.04
C LEU A 273 21.92 23.21 11.15
N PRO A 274 20.67 22.84 10.91
CA PRO A 274 19.53 23.76 10.99
C PRO A 274 19.45 24.43 12.37
N THR A 275 19.25 25.75 12.38
CA THR A 275 19.15 26.56 13.61
C THR A 275 17.70 26.88 13.97
N THR A 276 16.76 26.74 13.05
CA THR A 276 15.34 27.03 13.25
C THR A 276 14.46 25.80 13.12
N ASN A 277 13.28 25.81 13.78
CA ASN A 277 12.30 24.73 13.65
C ASN A 277 11.89 24.48 12.21
N ALA A 278 11.76 25.54 11.40
CA ALA A 278 11.40 25.43 9.99
C ALA A 278 12.49 24.70 9.18
N GLN A 279 13.77 24.95 9.50
CA GLN A 279 14.89 24.27 8.84
C GLN A 279 14.98 22.79 9.25
N TRP A 280 14.76 22.45 10.53
CA TRP A 280 14.69 21.08 11.01
C TRP A 280 13.51 20.34 10.39
N SER A 281 12.31 20.94 10.39
CA SER A 281 11.14 20.38 9.73
C SER A 281 11.38 20.14 8.24
N SER A 282 12.10 21.07 7.59
CA SER A 282 12.49 20.93 6.18
C SER A 282 13.45 19.77 5.93
N LEU A 283 14.47 19.62 6.79
CA LEU A 283 15.44 18.54 6.68
C LEU A 283 14.77 17.17 6.90
N ILE A 284 13.91 17.07 7.90
CA ILE A 284 13.17 15.84 8.20
C ILE A 284 12.15 15.54 7.11
N ALA A 285 11.45 16.53 6.57
CA ALA A 285 10.55 16.37 5.45
C ALA A 285 11.28 15.88 4.19
N ALA A 286 12.49 16.41 3.92
CA ALA A 286 13.36 15.92 2.85
C ALA A 286 13.83 14.47 3.10
N PHE A 287 14.25 14.16 4.33
CA PHE A 287 14.65 12.81 4.74
C PHE A 287 13.48 11.81 4.66
N MET A 288 12.26 12.26 4.93
CA MET A 288 11.03 11.46 4.84
C MET A 288 10.41 11.44 3.43
N GLY A 289 11.02 12.11 2.44
CA GLY A 289 10.48 12.21 1.09
C GLY A 289 9.22 13.09 0.94
N VAL A 290 8.92 13.95 1.92
CA VAL A 290 7.71 14.80 1.95
C VAL A 290 7.95 16.17 1.29
N ASP A 291 9.15 16.46 0.81
CA ASP A 291 9.54 17.77 0.28
C ASP A 291 9.28 17.99 -1.21
N GLY A 292 8.67 17.01 -1.89
CA GLY A 292 8.44 17.03 -3.33
C GLY A 292 9.71 16.84 -4.17
N SER A 293 10.90 16.70 -3.55
CA SER A 293 12.15 16.38 -4.25
C SER A 293 12.39 14.88 -4.40
N SER A 294 11.71 14.07 -3.58
CA SER A 294 11.63 12.62 -3.70
C SER A 294 10.30 12.13 -3.11
N PRO A 295 9.19 12.22 -3.85
CA PRO A 295 7.88 11.74 -3.38
C PRO A 295 7.86 10.23 -3.15
N GLU A 296 8.89 9.53 -3.60
CA GLU A 296 8.97 8.09 -3.76
C GLU A 296 9.10 7.31 -2.44
N LEU A 297 9.54 7.93 -1.36
CA LEU A 297 9.88 7.20 -0.13
C LEU A 297 8.76 7.06 0.89
N MET A 298 7.74 7.94 0.90
CA MET A 298 6.64 7.85 1.88
C MET A 298 5.25 8.31 1.40
N LEU A 299 5.18 9.09 0.32
CA LEU A 299 3.92 9.57 -0.21
C LEU A 299 3.83 9.03 -1.64
N GLY A 300 3.32 7.84 -1.84
CA GLY A 300 3.16 7.28 -3.17
C GLY A 300 2.67 8.33 -4.18
N ASN A 301 3.59 8.94 -4.90
CA ASN A 301 3.26 9.70 -6.08
C ASN A 301 3.28 8.71 -7.23
N GLU A 302 2.12 8.14 -7.49
CA GLU A 302 1.88 7.01 -8.40
C GLU A 302 2.18 7.31 -9.87
N SER A 303 2.62 8.50 -10.23
CA SER A 303 2.87 8.81 -11.62
C SER A 303 4.29 8.49 -12.13
N ARG A 304 5.25 8.08 -11.26
CA ARG A 304 6.64 7.82 -11.71
C ARG A 304 7.42 6.69 -11.01
N SER A 305 6.86 5.98 -10.02
CA SER A 305 7.58 4.88 -9.32
C SER A 305 6.74 3.64 -9.02
N ASN A 306 5.64 3.40 -9.73
CA ASN A 306 4.91 2.13 -9.66
C ASN A 306 5.81 0.91 -9.96
N ASP A 307 6.93 1.12 -10.61
CA ASP A 307 7.90 0.05 -10.94
C ASP A 307 8.60 -0.58 -9.71
N ALA A 308 8.50 0.05 -8.54
CA ALA A 308 9.15 -0.43 -7.31
C ALA A 308 8.20 -1.15 -6.34
N ILE A 309 6.88 -0.98 -6.49
CA ILE A 309 5.87 -1.62 -5.63
C ILE A 309 5.34 -2.86 -6.33
N GLY A 310 5.36 -3.97 -5.63
CA GLY A 310 4.86 -5.22 -6.16
C GLY A 310 4.82 -6.30 -5.10
N SER A 311 4.51 -7.51 -5.50
CA SER A 311 4.62 -8.67 -4.62
C SER A 311 4.61 -9.96 -5.45
N ASN A 312 5.18 -11.01 -4.88
CA ASN A 312 5.13 -12.36 -5.41
C ASN A 312 4.53 -13.29 -4.37
N ASN A 313 3.73 -14.25 -4.80
CA ASN A 313 3.22 -15.28 -3.91
C ASN A 313 2.97 -16.57 -4.69
N TRP A 314 3.36 -17.70 -4.12
CA TRP A 314 3.13 -19.01 -4.73
C TRP A 314 2.97 -20.09 -3.69
N ALA A 315 2.34 -21.21 -4.09
CA ALA A 315 2.20 -22.39 -3.26
C ALA A 315 2.46 -23.67 -4.05
N VAL A 316 2.91 -24.68 -3.32
CA VAL A 316 3.17 -26.03 -3.82
C VAL A 316 2.41 -27.02 -2.95
N ALA A 317 1.60 -27.88 -3.59
CA ALA A 317 0.82 -28.91 -2.90
C ALA A 317 1.71 -29.97 -2.24
N GLY A 318 1.27 -30.52 -1.11
CA GLY A 318 2.02 -31.50 -0.32
C GLY A 318 2.43 -32.74 -1.09
N ARG A 319 1.66 -33.16 -2.11
CA ARG A 319 2.05 -34.29 -3.00
C ARG A 319 3.34 -34.04 -3.79
N LEU A 320 3.82 -32.81 -3.84
CA LEU A 320 5.05 -32.40 -4.51
C LEU A 320 6.19 -32.08 -3.53
N THR A 321 6.00 -32.31 -2.24
CA THR A 321 7.03 -32.14 -1.19
C THR A 321 7.47 -33.51 -0.65
N GLU A 322 8.54 -33.54 0.11
CA GLU A 322 9.08 -34.81 0.66
C GLU A 322 8.28 -35.31 1.85
N ASP A 323 7.80 -34.39 2.69
CA ASP A 323 7.08 -34.69 3.93
C ASP A 323 5.56 -34.68 3.80
N GLY A 324 5.03 -34.34 2.61
CA GLY A 324 3.59 -34.25 2.35
C GLY A 324 2.96 -32.92 2.80
N GLY A 325 3.69 -32.05 3.47
CA GLY A 325 3.23 -30.70 3.84
C GLY A 325 3.25 -29.74 2.66
N ALA A 326 2.20 -28.94 2.48
CA ALA A 326 2.19 -27.91 1.44
C ALA A 326 3.09 -26.73 1.84
N LEU A 327 3.64 -26.04 0.84
CA LEU A 327 4.53 -24.89 1.04
C LEU A 327 3.92 -23.63 0.44
N VAL A 328 4.01 -22.51 1.17
CA VAL A 328 3.67 -21.16 0.70
C VAL A 328 4.90 -20.27 0.79
N ALA A 329 5.15 -19.48 -0.25
CA ALA A 329 6.16 -18.42 -0.21
C ALA A 329 5.51 -17.09 -0.59
N ASN A 330 5.89 -16.02 0.10
CA ASN A 330 5.41 -14.67 -0.15
C ASN A 330 6.56 -13.66 -0.07
N ASP A 331 6.58 -12.75 -1.02
CA ASP A 331 7.64 -11.76 -1.20
C ASP A 331 6.99 -10.41 -1.54
N MET A 332 6.86 -9.53 -0.55
CA MET A 332 6.16 -8.25 -0.66
C MET A 332 7.16 -7.11 -0.90
N HIS A 333 7.04 -6.44 -2.03
CA HIS A 333 7.91 -5.36 -2.48
C HIS A 333 7.28 -4.00 -2.15
N LEU A 334 7.43 -3.52 -0.91
CA LEU A 334 6.88 -2.23 -0.45
C LEU A 334 7.96 -1.19 -0.12
N THR A 335 9.10 -1.20 -0.67
CA THR A 335 10.24 -0.33 -0.35
C THR A 335 11.14 -0.90 0.76
N VAL A 336 12.42 -0.94 0.50
CA VAL A 336 13.44 -1.32 1.49
C VAL A 336 13.77 -0.09 2.33
N ARG A 337 13.44 -0.13 3.61
CA ARG A 337 13.68 0.97 4.55
C ARG A 337 13.99 0.48 5.97
N VAL A 338 14.51 1.37 6.80
CA VAL A 338 14.76 1.13 8.23
C VAL A 338 14.01 2.19 9.03
N PRO A 339 13.10 1.78 9.94
CA PRO A 339 12.68 0.40 10.18
C PRO A 339 11.86 -0.15 9.03
N ASN A 340 11.79 -1.49 8.89
CA ASN A 340 10.99 -2.15 7.88
C ASN A 340 9.49 -1.88 8.10
N THR A 341 8.70 -1.89 7.01
CA THR A 341 7.23 -1.74 7.09
C THR A 341 6.59 -2.83 7.95
N TRP A 342 7.13 -4.02 7.89
CA TRP A 342 6.59 -5.20 8.55
C TRP A 342 7.25 -5.43 9.90
N TYR A 343 6.45 -5.98 10.84
CA TYR A 343 6.90 -6.37 12.16
C TYR A 343 6.64 -7.86 12.37
N ARG A 344 7.70 -8.66 12.52
CA ARG A 344 7.55 -10.09 12.76
C ARG A 344 7.13 -10.35 14.20
N ALA A 345 6.20 -11.29 14.40
CA ALA A 345 5.75 -11.69 15.73
C ALA A 345 5.23 -13.14 15.73
N TRP A 346 5.31 -13.75 16.90
CA TRP A 346 4.61 -14.96 17.26
C TRP A 346 3.64 -14.62 18.39
N LEU A 347 2.35 -14.95 18.20
CA LEU A 347 1.28 -14.64 19.14
C LEU A 347 0.63 -15.94 19.59
N GLU A 348 0.41 -16.11 20.91
CA GLU A 348 -0.15 -17.34 21.47
C GLU A 348 -1.14 -17.05 22.59
N TRP A 349 -2.31 -17.72 22.56
CA TRP A 349 -3.30 -17.70 23.63
C TRP A 349 -4.14 -18.98 23.62
N PRO A 350 -4.78 -19.38 24.75
CA PRO A 350 -5.65 -20.54 24.80
C PRO A 350 -6.79 -20.48 23.79
N ASP A 351 -7.08 -21.59 23.12
CA ASP A 351 -8.26 -21.73 22.26
C ASP A 351 -9.51 -21.85 23.15
N PRO A 352 -10.47 -20.89 23.08
CA PRO A 352 -11.67 -20.95 23.90
C PRO A 352 -12.62 -22.09 23.51
N SER A 353 -12.49 -22.65 22.30
CA SER A 353 -13.31 -23.77 21.80
C SER A 353 -12.69 -25.15 22.08
N ASN A 354 -11.39 -25.21 22.24
CA ASN A 354 -10.63 -26.45 22.41
C ASN A 354 -9.50 -26.25 23.44
N GLY A 355 -9.82 -26.40 24.72
CA GLY A 355 -8.90 -26.12 25.83
C GLY A 355 -7.59 -26.96 25.88
N SER A 356 -7.32 -27.82 24.88
CA SER A 356 -6.14 -28.69 24.83
C SER A 356 -4.99 -28.15 23.99
N SER A 357 -5.22 -27.22 23.07
CA SER A 357 -4.18 -26.64 22.22
C SER A 357 -4.36 -25.12 22.10
N PRO A 358 -3.31 -24.31 22.26
CA PRO A 358 -3.42 -22.88 22.08
C PRO A 358 -3.56 -22.50 20.60
N ILE A 359 -4.22 -21.36 20.34
CA ILE A 359 -4.13 -20.68 19.06
C ILE A 359 -2.73 -20.06 18.97
N ARG A 360 -2.06 -20.29 17.85
CA ARG A 360 -0.74 -19.78 17.54
C ARG A 360 -0.74 -19.08 16.20
N LEU A 361 -0.26 -17.85 16.17
CA LEU A 361 -0.09 -17.07 14.94
C LEU A 361 1.39 -16.73 14.77
N ILE A 362 1.97 -17.10 13.64
CA ILE A 362 3.39 -16.88 13.33
C ILE A 362 3.49 -16.16 12.00
N GLY A 363 4.13 -14.99 11.97
CA GLY A 363 4.29 -14.27 10.70
C GLY A 363 4.61 -12.80 10.89
N ILE A 364 4.02 -11.98 10.05
CA ILE A 364 4.24 -10.54 10.06
C ILE A 364 2.95 -9.78 10.30
N THR A 365 3.08 -8.73 11.10
CA THR A 365 2.03 -7.76 11.40
C THR A 365 2.35 -6.43 10.72
N LEU A 366 1.34 -5.58 10.58
CA LEU A 366 1.50 -4.18 10.21
C LEU A 366 1.39 -3.32 11.48
N PRO A 367 2.46 -2.60 11.90
CA PRO A 367 2.38 -1.71 13.05
C PRO A 367 1.21 -0.73 12.93
N GLY A 368 0.37 -0.70 13.95
CA GLY A 368 -0.91 0.02 13.93
C GLY A 368 -2.14 -0.89 13.84
N VAL A 369 -1.96 -2.19 13.52
CA VAL A 369 -3.06 -3.16 13.37
C VAL A 369 -2.82 -4.37 14.27
N PRO A 370 -3.84 -4.85 15.06
CA PRO A 370 -3.68 -5.97 16.00
C PRO A 370 -3.80 -7.35 15.35
N ALA A 371 -3.35 -7.51 14.09
CA ALA A 371 -3.57 -8.74 13.34
C ALA A 371 -2.33 -9.16 12.54
N LEU A 372 -2.26 -10.46 12.25
CA LEU A 372 -1.29 -11.01 11.31
C LEU A 372 -1.72 -10.68 9.89
N VAL A 373 -0.82 -10.11 9.09
CA VAL A 373 -1.08 -9.82 7.68
C VAL A 373 -0.85 -11.09 6.87
N VAL A 374 0.36 -11.65 6.91
CA VAL A 374 0.68 -12.94 6.29
C VAL A 374 1.42 -13.83 7.29
N GLY A 375 1.26 -15.14 7.15
CA GLY A 375 1.89 -16.09 8.04
C GLY A 375 1.15 -17.41 8.13
N SER A 376 1.11 -17.97 9.32
CA SER A 376 0.48 -19.26 9.62
C SER A 376 -0.20 -19.23 11.00
N ASN A 377 -1.31 -19.96 11.12
CA ASN A 377 -1.92 -20.32 12.40
C ASN A 377 -1.60 -21.76 12.83
N THR A 378 -0.59 -22.38 12.23
CA THR A 378 -0.11 -23.76 12.38
C THR A 378 -0.97 -24.83 11.67
N HIS A 379 -2.19 -24.51 11.23
CA HIS A 379 -3.05 -25.38 10.43
C HIS A 379 -3.09 -24.95 8.95
N ILE A 380 -3.09 -23.63 8.73
CA ILE A 380 -2.96 -23.05 7.40
C ILE A 380 -1.78 -22.09 7.37
N ALA A 381 -1.24 -21.88 6.16
CA ALA A 381 -0.30 -20.79 5.88
C ALA A 381 -0.83 -19.99 4.68
N TRP A 382 -0.65 -18.65 4.73
CA TRP A 382 -1.17 -17.78 3.67
C TRP A 382 -0.24 -16.64 3.32
N GLY A 383 -0.41 -16.13 2.09
CA GLY A 383 0.29 -14.98 1.59
C GLY A 383 -0.57 -14.16 0.62
N PHE A 384 -0.09 -12.96 0.28
CA PHE A 384 -0.81 -11.99 -0.56
C PHE A 384 0.01 -11.43 -1.70
N THR A 385 -0.68 -11.10 -2.81
CA THR A 385 -0.22 -10.11 -3.78
C THR A 385 -1.35 -9.16 -4.11
N ASN A 386 -1.07 -7.86 -4.33
CA ASN A 386 -2.09 -6.94 -4.81
C ASN A 386 -2.71 -7.47 -6.10
N THR A 387 -4.06 -7.46 -6.20
CA THR A 387 -4.76 -8.04 -7.35
C THR A 387 -4.70 -7.17 -8.59
N TYR A 388 -4.59 -5.84 -8.47
CA TYR A 388 -4.85 -4.87 -9.54
C TYR A 388 -6.17 -5.13 -10.30
N ALA A 389 -7.14 -5.74 -9.62
CA ALA A 389 -8.52 -5.78 -10.09
C ALA A 389 -9.15 -4.39 -9.99
N ASP A 390 -10.35 -4.26 -10.51
CA ASP A 390 -11.05 -2.98 -10.53
C ASP A 390 -11.83 -2.73 -9.23
N TRP A 391 -11.36 -1.78 -8.43
CA TRP A 391 -11.87 -1.45 -7.09
C TRP A 391 -12.59 -0.11 -7.01
N SER A 392 -12.62 0.65 -8.11
CA SER A 392 -13.21 1.99 -8.16
C SER A 392 -13.81 2.27 -9.52
N ASP A 393 -14.78 3.18 -9.59
CA ASP A 393 -15.40 3.65 -10.81
C ASP A 393 -15.60 5.17 -10.78
N LEU A 394 -15.42 5.82 -11.90
CA LEU A 394 -15.70 7.24 -12.09
C LEU A 394 -17.11 7.45 -12.60
N VAL A 395 -17.92 8.14 -11.80
CA VAL A 395 -19.32 8.45 -12.13
C VAL A 395 -19.40 9.84 -12.74
N LEU A 396 -19.81 9.95 -14.00
CA LEU A 396 -20.11 11.24 -14.65
C LEU A 396 -21.38 11.84 -14.05
N LEU A 397 -21.29 13.08 -13.58
CA LEU A 397 -22.38 13.77 -12.92
C LEU A 397 -23.18 14.63 -13.90
N GLU A 398 -24.49 14.44 -13.94
CA GLU A 398 -25.43 15.26 -14.70
C GLU A 398 -25.93 16.37 -13.77
N LEU A 399 -25.47 17.61 -14.02
CA LEU A 399 -25.86 18.77 -13.21
C LEU A 399 -27.21 19.32 -13.65
N ASP A 400 -27.98 19.83 -12.69
CA ASP A 400 -29.22 20.57 -12.97
C ASP A 400 -28.88 21.87 -13.75
N PRO A 401 -29.44 22.06 -14.96
CA PRO A 401 -29.23 23.29 -15.74
C PRO A 401 -29.68 24.56 -15.01
N GLN A 402 -30.64 24.46 -14.06
CA GLN A 402 -31.20 25.59 -13.33
C GLN A 402 -30.48 25.83 -11.98
N ASP A 403 -29.88 24.78 -11.39
CA ASP A 403 -29.16 24.87 -10.12
C ASP A 403 -27.96 23.93 -10.10
N ARG A 404 -26.79 24.43 -10.42
CA ARG A 404 -25.54 23.65 -10.48
C ARG A 404 -25.08 23.06 -9.12
N ASN A 405 -25.77 23.37 -8.01
CA ASN A 405 -25.54 22.69 -6.72
C ASN A 405 -26.30 21.37 -6.61
N ARG A 406 -27.01 20.95 -7.66
CA ARG A 406 -27.79 19.71 -7.72
C ARG A 406 -27.31 18.82 -8.85
N TYR A 407 -27.38 17.52 -8.62
CA TYR A 407 -27.05 16.50 -9.62
C TYR A 407 -28.18 15.46 -9.71
N GLN A 408 -28.33 14.85 -10.87
CA GLN A 408 -29.33 13.84 -11.16
C GLN A 408 -28.93 12.49 -10.52
N THR A 409 -29.90 11.83 -9.89
CA THR A 409 -29.79 10.45 -9.38
C THR A 409 -30.98 9.63 -9.86
N PRO A 410 -30.97 8.30 -9.75
CA PRO A 410 -32.14 7.47 -10.06
C PRO A 410 -33.41 7.88 -9.30
N GLY A 411 -33.27 8.49 -8.13
CA GLY A 411 -34.37 9.00 -7.32
C GLY A 411 -34.70 10.48 -7.56
N GLY A 412 -34.16 11.11 -8.60
CA GLY A 412 -34.37 12.53 -8.93
C GLY A 412 -33.20 13.43 -8.52
N TRP A 413 -33.43 14.75 -8.58
CA TRP A 413 -32.42 15.75 -8.27
C TRP A 413 -32.04 15.74 -6.79
N ARG A 414 -30.71 15.74 -6.50
CA ARG A 414 -30.16 15.86 -5.14
C ARG A 414 -29.14 16.99 -5.05
N ASN A 415 -29.08 17.64 -3.89
CA ASN A 415 -28.00 18.57 -3.57
C ASN A 415 -26.70 17.82 -3.25
N PHE A 416 -25.56 18.42 -3.61
CA PHE A 416 -24.28 17.97 -3.07
C PHE A 416 -24.26 18.14 -1.55
N GLU A 417 -23.65 17.18 -0.86
CA GLU A 417 -23.27 17.36 0.53
C GLU A 417 -21.95 18.11 0.58
N ARG A 418 -21.91 19.21 1.36
CA ARG A 418 -20.69 20.00 1.55
C ARG A 418 -20.13 19.74 2.94
N HIS A 419 -18.82 19.48 2.99
CA HIS A 419 -18.09 19.22 4.22
C HIS A 419 -16.93 20.20 4.33
N ASP A 420 -16.92 21.01 5.40
CA ASP A 420 -15.82 21.92 5.69
C ASP A 420 -14.79 21.17 6.54
N GLU A 421 -13.66 20.89 5.94
CA GLU A 421 -12.54 20.18 6.55
C GLU A 421 -11.44 21.18 6.94
N VAL A 422 -10.74 20.91 8.04
CA VAL A 422 -9.64 21.73 8.53
C VAL A 422 -8.36 20.92 8.48
N ILE A 423 -7.33 21.45 7.80
CA ILE A 423 -5.99 20.87 7.76
C ILE A 423 -5.11 21.70 8.70
N GLU A 424 -4.78 21.13 9.84
CA GLU A 424 -3.81 21.70 10.77
C GLU A 424 -2.42 21.73 10.14
N VAL A 425 -1.67 22.83 10.35
CA VAL A 425 -0.35 23.02 9.74
C VAL A 425 0.65 23.42 10.82
N ALA A 426 1.70 22.61 11.03
CA ALA A 426 2.73 22.96 11.99
C ALA A 426 3.36 24.32 11.67
N GLY A 427 3.38 25.22 12.68
CA GLY A 427 3.97 26.56 12.56
C GLY A 427 3.18 27.57 11.72
N ARG A 428 1.93 27.28 11.35
CA ARG A 428 1.04 28.19 10.58
C ARG A 428 -0.41 28.12 11.05
N ALA A 429 -1.23 29.05 10.58
CA ALA A 429 -2.67 28.94 10.69
C ALA A 429 -3.19 27.73 9.89
N PRO A 430 -4.24 27.04 10.38
CA PRO A 430 -4.85 25.92 9.66
C PRO A 430 -5.43 26.37 8.32
N GLU A 431 -5.56 25.42 7.39
CA GLU A 431 -6.20 25.61 6.10
C GLU A 431 -7.60 25.03 6.08
N HIS A 432 -8.56 25.75 5.52
CA HIS A 432 -9.94 25.31 5.34
C HIS A 432 -10.14 24.80 3.92
N VAL A 433 -10.63 23.55 3.80
CA VAL A 433 -10.92 22.91 2.52
C VAL A 433 -12.37 22.47 2.51
N SER A 434 -13.11 22.83 1.44
CA SER A 434 -14.48 22.39 1.26
C SER A 434 -14.52 21.16 0.34
N VAL A 435 -15.00 20.03 0.86
CA VAL A 435 -15.18 18.78 0.11
C VAL A 435 -16.65 18.62 -0.24
N MET A 436 -16.95 18.34 -1.49
CA MET A 436 -18.29 18.00 -1.95
C MET A 436 -18.42 16.49 -2.12
N SER A 437 -19.56 15.93 -1.73
CA SER A 437 -19.87 14.50 -1.88
C SER A 437 -21.22 14.30 -2.57
N THR A 438 -21.32 13.16 -3.24
CA THR A 438 -22.54 12.61 -3.84
C THR A 438 -22.95 11.32 -3.12
N ILE A 439 -24.07 10.71 -3.52
CA ILE A 439 -24.44 9.37 -3.04
C ILE A 439 -23.45 8.29 -3.49
N TRP A 440 -22.63 8.55 -4.50
CA TRP A 440 -21.64 7.60 -5.04
C TRP A 440 -20.25 7.76 -4.42
N GLY A 441 -19.95 8.96 -3.89
CA GLY A 441 -18.64 9.27 -3.31
C GLY A 441 -18.28 10.74 -3.46
N PRO A 442 -17.03 11.12 -3.15
CA PRO A 442 -16.57 12.49 -3.27
C PRO A 442 -16.52 12.94 -4.74
N VAL A 443 -16.78 14.25 -4.93
CA VAL A 443 -16.54 14.93 -6.20
C VAL A 443 -15.04 15.16 -6.33
N ILE A 444 -14.50 14.74 -7.49
CA ILE A 444 -13.09 14.90 -7.82
C ILE A 444 -12.91 15.86 -9.00
N GLU A 445 -11.66 16.07 -9.45
CA GLU A 445 -11.36 16.92 -10.60
C GLU A 445 -12.19 16.53 -11.83
N PRO A 446 -12.71 17.50 -12.60
CA PRO A 446 -13.42 17.22 -13.83
C PRO A 446 -12.56 16.44 -14.82
N ASP A 447 -13.20 15.75 -15.76
CA ASP A 447 -12.49 15.08 -16.85
C ASP A 447 -11.86 16.09 -17.85
N HIS A 448 -11.14 15.56 -18.85
CA HIS A 448 -10.50 16.37 -19.91
C HIS A 448 -11.47 17.22 -20.74
N ARG A 449 -12.78 16.93 -20.70
CA ARG A 449 -13.86 17.71 -21.33
C ARG A 449 -14.54 18.69 -20.37
N GLY A 450 -14.08 18.78 -19.12
CA GLY A 450 -14.66 19.61 -18.06
C GLY A 450 -15.97 19.04 -17.48
N ARG A 451 -16.28 17.75 -17.69
CA ARG A 451 -17.46 17.11 -17.11
C ARG A 451 -17.19 16.78 -15.63
N PRO A 452 -18.08 17.18 -14.71
CA PRO A 452 -17.94 16.87 -13.30
C PRO A 452 -18.10 15.37 -13.07
N ARG A 453 -17.37 14.84 -12.09
CA ARG A 453 -17.38 13.41 -11.76
C ARG A 453 -17.20 13.15 -10.27
N ALA A 454 -17.68 12.00 -9.82
CA ALA A 454 -17.48 11.49 -8.49
C ALA A 454 -16.67 10.19 -8.56
N LEU A 455 -15.89 9.91 -7.53
CA LEU A 455 -15.18 8.64 -7.38
C LEU A 455 -15.96 7.70 -6.46
N ARG A 456 -16.41 6.58 -7.00
CA ARG A 456 -16.96 5.46 -6.24
C ARG A 456 -15.83 4.46 -5.99
N TRP A 457 -15.43 4.27 -4.74
CA TRP A 457 -14.30 3.41 -4.38
C TRP A 457 -14.63 2.54 -3.18
N VAL A 458 -14.22 1.26 -3.20
CA VAL A 458 -14.49 0.30 -2.12
C VAL A 458 -14.00 0.77 -0.75
N ALA A 459 -12.93 1.58 -0.70
CA ALA A 459 -12.41 2.16 0.55
C ALA A 459 -13.36 3.17 1.23
N HIS A 460 -14.41 3.65 0.54
CA HIS A 460 -15.40 4.55 1.13
C HIS A 460 -16.51 3.82 1.89
N ASP A 461 -16.61 2.48 1.74
CA ASP A 461 -17.67 1.67 2.37
C ASP A 461 -17.29 1.25 3.79
N ALA A 462 -17.62 2.12 4.72
CA ALA A 462 -17.30 1.94 6.14
C ALA A 462 -17.82 0.63 6.74
N GLU A 463 -18.98 0.14 6.29
CA GLU A 463 -19.58 -1.11 6.78
C GLU A 463 -18.81 -2.37 6.38
N ARG A 464 -17.90 -2.24 5.40
CA ARG A 464 -17.04 -3.32 4.94
C ARG A 464 -15.63 -3.25 5.52
N LEU A 465 -15.20 -2.06 5.92
CA LEU A 465 -13.84 -1.83 6.38
C LEU A 465 -13.57 -2.54 7.71
N GLY A 466 -12.56 -3.41 7.74
CA GLY A 466 -12.10 -4.12 8.93
C GLY A 466 -10.58 -4.11 9.05
N VAL A 467 -10.06 -4.56 10.20
CA VAL A 467 -8.60 -4.60 10.44
C VAL A 467 -7.97 -5.92 9.96
N ALA A 468 -8.69 -7.02 10.00
CA ALA A 468 -8.35 -8.34 9.46
C ALA A 468 -9.50 -9.34 9.71
N SER A 469 -9.38 -10.56 9.16
CA SER A 469 -10.30 -11.64 9.47
C SER A 469 -9.91 -12.37 10.75
N ALA A 470 -10.71 -12.24 11.79
CA ALA A 470 -10.57 -13.05 13.00
C ALA A 470 -10.79 -14.56 12.71
N ALA A 471 -11.53 -14.90 11.65
CA ALA A 471 -11.77 -16.29 11.25
C ALA A 471 -10.51 -16.96 10.68
N LEU A 472 -9.56 -16.22 10.10
CA LEU A 472 -8.26 -16.78 9.68
C LEU A 472 -7.42 -17.27 10.87
N GLU A 473 -7.60 -16.70 12.06
CA GLU A 473 -6.86 -17.11 13.26
C GLU A 473 -7.18 -18.56 13.66
N THR A 474 -8.35 -19.09 13.25
CA THR A 474 -8.84 -20.41 13.62
C THR A 474 -9.16 -21.33 12.45
N ALA A 475 -9.05 -20.87 11.21
CA ALA A 475 -9.27 -21.68 10.01
C ALA A 475 -8.28 -22.85 9.96
N ARG A 476 -8.75 -24.03 9.57
CA ARG A 476 -7.96 -25.27 9.51
C ARG A 476 -7.79 -25.83 8.12
N THR A 477 -8.60 -25.38 7.18
CA THR A 477 -8.62 -25.86 5.80
C THR A 477 -8.59 -24.71 4.81
N VAL A 478 -8.21 -25.01 3.56
CA VAL A 478 -8.26 -24.05 2.44
C VAL A 478 -9.67 -23.47 2.28
N ASP A 479 -10.73 -24.28 2.41
CA ASP A 479 -12.11 -23.81 2.22
C ASP A 479 -12.56 -22.88 3.35
N GLU A 480 -12.24 -23.19 4.60
CA GLU A 480 -12.50 -22.30 5.74
C GLU A 480 -11.76 -20.98 5.59
N ALA A 481 -10.51 -21.01 5.08
CA ALA A 481 -9.74 -19.81 4.80
C ALA A 481 -10.39 -18.96 3.70
N PHE A 482 -10.92 -19.56 2.62
CA PHE A 482 -11.65 -18.85 1.59
C PHE A 482 -12.90 -18.16 2.15
N ASP A 483 -13.67 -18.85 2.96
CA ASP A 483 -14.87 -18.28 3.58
C ASP A 483 -14.52 -17.14 4.57
N ALA A 484 -13.36 -17.25 5.23
CA ALA A 484 -12.86 -16.24 6.14
C ALA A 484 -12.46 -14.93 5.44
N VAL A 485 -12.05 -14.94 4.17
CA VAL A 485 -11.49 -13.76 3.50
C VAL A 485 -12.41 -13.15 2.45
N ASN A 486 -13.34 -13.90 1.89
CA ASN A 486 -14.23 -13.38 0.86
C ASN A 486 -15.23 -12.38 1.45
N GLY A 487 -15.28 -11.17 0.91
CA GLY A 487 -16.21 -10.12 1.33
C GLY A 487 -15.71 -9.18 2.42
N LEU A 488 -14.48 -9.33 2.90
CA LEU A 488 -13.91 -8.40 3.88
C LEU A 488 -13.38 -7.12 3.22
N GLY A 489 -13.54 -6.00 3.90
CA GLY A 489 -13.12 -4.67 3.43
C GLY A 489 -11.67 -4.37 3.75
N THR A 490 -10.77 -5.07 3.08
CA THR A 490 -9.34 -4.78 3.02
C THR A 490 -8.96 -4.42 1.59
N PRO A 491 -7.77 -3.85 1.33
CA PRO A 491 -7.31 -3.71 -0.06
C PRO A 491 -7.36 -5.07 -0.76
N GLY A 492 -7.90 -5.11 -1.98
CA GLY A 492 -8.08 -6.36 -2.72
C GLY A 492 -6.78 -7.10 -3.00
N GLN A 493 -6.67 -8.35 -2.55
CA GLN A 493 -5.45 -9.16 -2.67
C GLN A 493 -5.74 -10.50 -3.35
N ASN A 494 -4.80 -10.97 -4.15
CA ASN A 494 -4.69 -12.39 -4.44
C ASN A 494 -4.30 -13.10 -3.13
N PHE A 495 -5.16 -13.95 -2.64
CA PHE A 495 -4.95 -14.74 -1.44
C PHE A 495 -4.52 -16.14 -1.85
N VAL A 496 -3.33 -16.56 -1.48
CA VAL A 496 -2.81 -17.91 -1.68
C VAL A 496 -2.68 -18.57 -0.32
N VAL A 497 -3.22 -19.77 -0.19
CA VAL A 497 -3.29 -20.51 1.07
C VAL A 497 -2.91 -21.97 0.87
N ALA A 498 -2.30 -22.56 1.89
CA ALA A 498 -2.07 -23.98 2.01
C ALA A 498 -2.54 -24.49 3.38
N ASP A 499 -2.92 -25.77 3.49
CA ASP A 499 -3.28 -26.40 4.76
C ASP A 499 -2.34 -27.55 5.14
N GLU A 500 -2.44 -27.99 6.40
CA GLU A 500 -1.64 -29.10 6.94
C GLU A 500 -1.89 -30.46 6.29
N GLN A 501 -3.00 -30.60 5.53
CA GLN A 501 -3.33 -31.80 4.77
C GLN A 501 -2.66 -31.82 3.39
N GLY A 502 -1.94 -30.78 3.03
CA GLY A 502 -1.21 -30.66 1.77
C GLY A 502 -2.02 -30.05 0.63
N HIS A 503 -3.21 -29.51 0.90
CA HIS A 503 -4.02 -28.78 -0.07
C HIS A 503 -3.52 -27.35 -0.26
N ILE A 504 -3.75 -26.79 -1.46
CA ILE A 504 -3.45 -25.40 -1.80
C ILE A 504 -4.63 -24.75 -2.48
N GLY A 505 -4.75 -23.43 -2.30
CA GLY A 505 -5.84 -22.67 -2.90
C GLY A 505 -5.50 -21.22 -3.23
N TRP A 506 -6.28 -20.65 -4.15
CA TRP A 506 -6.27 -19.25 -4.49
C TRP A 506 -7.70 -18.69 -4.54
N THR A 507 -7.87 -17.49 -4.00
CA THR A 507 -9.07 -16.66 -4.14
C THR A 507 -8.70 -15.19 -4.01
N VAL A 508 -9.69 -14.30 -3.96
CA VAL A 508 -9.51 -12.88 -3.71
C VAL A 508 -9.91 -12.54 -2.28
N TYR A 509 -9.02 -11.88 -1.56
CA TYR A 509 -9.29 -11.24 -0.28
C TYR A 509 -9.70 -9.79 -0.53
N GLY A 510 -10.89 -9.40 -0.13
CA GLY A 510 -11.44 -8.06 -0.34
C GLY A 510 -12.91 -8.11 -0.76
N SER A 511 -13.60 -6.97 -0.72
CA SER A 511 -14.99 -6.86 -1.16
C SER A 511 -15.05 -6.51 -2.65
N ILE A 512 -15.56 -7.43 -3.48
CA ILE A 512 -15.69 -7.23 -4.93
C ILE A 512 -17.05 -6.58 -5.22
N PRO A 513 -17.09 -5.39 -5.87
CA PRO A 513 -18.35 -4.74 -6.25
C PRO A 513 -19.08 -5.50 -7.35
N ARG A 514 -20.40 -5.59 -7.24
CA ARG A 514 -21.25 -6.12 -8.31
C ARG A 514 -21.64 -4.99 -9.25
N ARG A 515 -20.91 -4.84 -10.35
CA ARG A 515 -21.25 -3.89 -11.41
C ARG A 515 -22.48 -4.33 -12.18
N ALA A 516 -23.33 -3.39 -12.54
CA ALA A 516 -24.53 -3.61 -13.34
C ALA A 516 -24.58 -2.60 -14.49
N GLY A 517 -24.79 -3.10 -15.72
CA GLY A 517 -24.97 -2.29 -16.91
C GLY A 517 -23.71 -1.67 -17.53
N PHE A 518 -22.51 -1.98 -17.01
CA PHE A 518 -21.22 -1.50 -17.52
C PHE A 518 -20.07 -2.40 -17.03
N ASP A 519 -18.88 -2.23 -17.60
CA ASP A 519 -17.70 -3.06 -17.32
C ASP A 519 -16.65 -2.41 -16.39
N GLY A 520 -16.84 -1.14 -16.00
CA GLY A 520 -15.92 -0.41 -15.11
C GLY A 520 -14.74 0.27 -15.81
N ARG A 521 -14.50 0.04 -17.10
CA ARG A 521 -13.27 0.51 -17.77
C ARG A 521 -13.25 1.99 -18.12
N ILE A 522 -14.42 2.63 -18.31
CA ILE A 522 -14.53 4.04 -18.65
C ILE A 522 -15.66 4.72 -17.88
N PRO A 523 -15.51 6.02 -17.52
CA PRO A 523 -16.50 6.77 -16.76
C PRO A 523 -17.88 6.77 -17.44
N GLN A 524 -18.92 6.47 -16.68
CA GLN A 524 -20.30 6.42 -17.14
C GLN A 524 -21.20 7.27 -16.23
N SER A 525 -22.32 7.78 -16.79
CA SER A 525 -23.39 8.33 -15.95
C SER A 525 -24.22 7.21 -15.33
N TRP A 526 -24.54 7.37 -14.04
CA TRP A 526 -25.43 6.47 -13.30
C TRP A 526 -26.76 7.15 -12.95
N ALA A 527 -27.03 8.29 -13.56
CA ALA A 527 -28.16 9.16 -13.24
C ALA A 527 -29.52 8.48 -13.45
N ASP A 528 -29.65 7.63 -14.46
CA ASP A 528 -30.88 6.92 -14.81
C ASP A 528 -31.07 5.59 -14.06
N GLY A 529 -30.09 5.14 -13.29
CA GLY A 529 -30.13 3.88 -12.55
C GLY A 529 -29.89 2.62 -13.38
N SER A 530 -29.64 2.74 -14.68
CA SER A 530 -29.33 1.59 -15.55
C SER A 530 -27.92 1.04 -15.28
N ARG A 531 -27.04 1.86 -14.68
CA ARG A 531 -25.66 1.53 -14.32
C ARG A 531 -25.40 1.82 -12.86
N GLY A 532 -24.47 1.08 -12.28
CA GLY A 532 -24.05 1.29 -10.90
C GLY A 532 -23.51 0.05 -10.23
N TRP A 533 -23.20 0.18 -8.95
CA TRP A 533 -22.91 -0.97 -8.08
C TRP A 533 -24.20 -1.48 -7.46
N ASN A 534 -24.57 -2.71 -7.78
CA ASN A 534 -25.71 -3.40 -7.18
C ASN A 534 -25.24 -4.32 -6.05
N GLY A 535 -24.68 -3.71 -5.01
CA GLY A 535 -24.12 -4.41 -3.86
C GLY A 535 -22.77 -5.08 -4.15
N TRP A 536 -22.53 -6.23 -3.54
CA TRP A 536 -21.27 -6.96 -3.50
C TRP A 536 -21.46 -8.39 -3.98
N LEU A 537 -20.39 -9.02 -4.47
CA LEU A 537 -20.41 -10.46 -4.72
C LEU A 537 -20.58 -11.21 -3.39
N ALA A 538 -21.43 -12.24 -3.40
CA ALA A 538 -21.49 -13.19 -2.29
C ALA A 538 -20.24 -14.08 -2.30
N ALA A 539 -19.84 -14.62 -1.16
CA ALA A 539 -18.65 -15.48 -1.04
C ALA A 539 -18.65 -16.67 -2.03
N SER A 540 -19.83 -17.22 -2.36
CA SER A 540 -19.99 -18.30 -3.36
C SER A 540 -19.76 -17.87 -4.80
N GLU A 541 -19.70 -16.57 -5.10
CA GLU A 541 -19.50 -16.01 -6.44
C GLU A 541 -18.04 -15.59 -6.70
N TYR A 542 -17.20 -15.65 -5.64
CA TYR A 542 -15.79 -15.31 -5.76
C TYR A 542 -15.06 -16.27 -6.67
N PRO A 543 -14.10 -15.81 -7.47
CA PRO A 543 -13.18 -16.68 -8.15
C PRO A 543 -12.41 -17.52 -7.13
N ARG A 544 -12.43 -18.84 -7.27
CA ARG A 544 -11.72 -19.76 -6.39
C ARG A 544 -11.02 -20.83 -7.23
N LEU A 545 -9.79 -21.15 -6.88
CA LEU A 545 -9.03 -22.27 -7.42
C LEU A 545 -8.53 -23.12 -6.26
N ARG A 546 -8.88 -24.39 -6.24
CA ARG A 546 -8.42 -25.34 -5.24
C ARG A 546 -7.75 -26.54 -5.93
N ASP A 547 -6.60 -26.95 -5.39
CA ASP A 547 -5.85 -28.14 -5.79
C ASP A 547 -5.71 -28.28 -7.32
N PRO A 548 -5.12 -27.28 -8.04
CA PRO A 548 -4.96 -27.40 -9.48
C PRO A 548 -4.19 -28.67 -9.84
N GLN A 549 -4.48 -29.23 -11.01
CA GLN A 549 -3.84 -30.47 -11.47
C GLN A 549 -2.31 -30.39 -11.44
N SER A 550 -1.75 -29.21 -11.72
CA SER A 550 -0.30 -28.96 -11.63
C SER A 550 0.25 -29.10 -10.21
N GLY A 551 -0.60 -28.95 -9.17
CA GLY A 551 -0.18 -28.85 -7.77
C GLY A 551 0.61 -27.58 -7.45
N ARG A 552 0.46 -26.53 -8.25
CA ARG A 552 1.21 -25.28 -8.13
C ARG A 552 0.29 -24.09 -8.36
N ILE A 553 0.48 -23.04 -7.58
CA ILE A 553 -0.22 -21.75 -7.68
C ILE A 553 0.85 -20.67 -7.68
N TRP A 554 0.67 -19.62 -8.48
CA TRP A 554 1.57 -18.46 -8.55
C TRP A 554 0.79 -17.17 -8.82
N THR A 555 1.18 -16.09 -8.17
CA THR A 555 0.68 -14.73 -8.41
C THR A 555 1.82 -13.71 -8.29
N ALA A 556 1.77 -12.64 -9.09
CA ALA A 556 2.74 -11.57 -9.06
C ALA A 556 2.17 -10.27 -9.64
N ASN A 557 1.01 -9.84 -9.16
CA ASN A 557 0.30 -8.62 -9.54
C ASN A 557 -0.24 -8.59 -11.00
N ALA A 558 0.06 -9.59 -11.81
CA ALA A 558 -0.46 -9.70 -13.16
C ALA A 558 -1.85 -10.37 -13.18
N ARG A 559 -2.48 -10.39 -14.34
CA ARG A 559 -3.75 -11.08 -14.58
C ARG A 559 -3.65 -12.56 -14.21
N VAL A 560 -4.48 -13.00 -13.27
CA VAL A 560 -4.44 -14.36 -12.69
C VAL A 560 -5.46 -15.29 -13.33
N VAL A 561 -6.58 -14.76 -13.82
CA VAL A 561 -7.70 -15.52 -14.40
C VAL A 561 -8.16 -14.89 -15.71
N ASP A 562 -9.05 -15.60 -16.42
CA ASP A 562 -9.65 -15.14 -17.67
C ASP A 562 -11.16 -15.40 -17.70
N GLY A 563 -11.84 -14.96 -18.76
CA GLY A 563 -13.27 -15.20 -18.99
C GLY A 563 -14.17 -14.59 -17.91
N GLU A 564 -15.17 -15.35 -17.46
CA GLU A 564 -16.15 -14.89 -16.46
C GLU A 564 -15.52 -14.50 -15.12
N MET A 565 -14.43 -15.15 -14.71
CA MET A 565 -13.75 -14.79 -13.48
C MET A 565 -13.09 -13.41 -13.60
N LEU A 566 -12.45 -13.14 -14.74
CA LEU A 566 -11.85 -11.82 -15.01
C LEU A 566 -12.94 -10.75 -15.11
N ALA A 567 -14.04 -11.03 -15.78
CA ALA A 567 -15.17 -10.09 -15.89
C ALA A 567 -15.77 -9.70 -14.52
N ARG A 568 -15.69 -10.58 -13.52
CA ARG A 568 -16.10 -10.25 -12.13
C ARG A 568 -15.11 -9.39 -11.39
N LEU A 569 -13.80 -9.56 -11.68
CA LEU A 569 -12.72 -8.79 -11.04
C LEU A 569 -12.53 -7.42 -11.69
N GLY A 570 -12.78 -7.32 -12.99
CA GLY A 570 -12.46 -6.13 -13.77
C GLY A 570 -10.95 -5.96 -13.99
N ASP A 571 -10.60 -4.83 -14.59
CA ASP A 571 -9.22 -4.44 -14.91
C ASP A 571 -8.88 -3.10 -14.27
N GLY A 572 -8.05 -3.13 -13.24
CA GLY A 572 -7.49 -1.97 -12.55
C GLY A 572 -6.03 -1.70 -12.92
N ASN A 573 -5.62 -2.03 -14.16
CA ASN A 573 -4.26 -1.90 -14.67
C ASN A 573 -3.31 -2.98 -14.15
N TYR A 574 -3.57 -4.23 -14.52
CA TYR A 574 -2.70 -5.36 -14.17
C TYR A 574 -1.25 -5.13 -14.61
N GLU A 575 -0.31 -5.55 -13.77
CA GLU A 575 1.11 -5.55 -14.08
C GLU A 575 1.45 -6.47 -15.26
N VAL A 576 2.54 -6.18 -15.96
CA VAL A 576 3.10 -7.08 -16.97
C VAL A 576 3.46 -8.41 -16.33
N GLY A 577 2.99 -9.52 -16.90
CA GLY A 577 3.09 -10.87 -16.32
C GLY A 577 4.50 -11.49 -16.25
N SER A 578 5.56 -10.71 -16.44
CA SER A 578 6.94 -11.20 -16.52
C SER A 578 7.40 -11.93 -15.25
N ARG A 579 7.09 -11.38 -14.04
CA ARG A 579 7.41 -12.02 -12.76
C ARG A 579 6.59 -13.30 -12.56
N ALA A 580 5.30 -13.26 -12.84
CA ALA A 580 4.41 -14.42 -12.75
C ALA A 580 4.87 -15.55 -13.67
N ARG A 581 5.32 -15.23 -14.90
CA ARG A 581 5.86 -16.20 -15.85
C ARG A 581 7.15 -16.84 -15.34
N ILE A 582 8.08 -16.07 -14.81
CA ILE A 582 9.34 -16.59 -14.26
C ILE A 582 9.03 -17.54 -13.10
N ILE A 583 8.17 -17.16 -12.15
CA ILE A 583 7.77 -18.00 -11.02
C ILE A 583 7.14 -19.29 -11.52
N ARG A 584 6.16 -19.22 -12.44
CA ARG A 584 5.55 -20.40 -13.06
C ARG A 584 6.59 -21.32 -13.67
N ASP A 585 7.48 -20.78 -14.49
CA ASP A 585 8.45 -21.58 -15.23
C ASP A 585 9.45 -22.25 -14.28
N ARG A 586 9.87 -21.57 -13.19
CA ARG A 586 10.71 -22.15 -12.14
C ARG A 586 9.96 -23.25 -11.37
N LEU A 587 8.67 -23.05 -11.05
CA LEU A 587 7.84 -24.05 -10.40
C LEU A 587 7.61 -25.27 -11.32
N MET A 588 7.37 -25.05 -12.61
CA MET A 588 7.12 -26.15 -13.57
C MET A 588 8.38 -26.93 -13.93
N ALA A 589 9.55 -26.37 -13.74
CA ALA A 589 10.83 -27.04 -14.02
C ALA A 589 11.22 -28.09 -12.94
N ARG A 590 10.46 -28.21 -11.84
CA ARG A 590 10.77 -29.13 -10.73
C ARG A 590 9.59 -30.08 -10.46
N GLU A 591 9.90 -31.30 -10.09
CA GLU A 591 8.91 -32.30 -9.69
C GLU A 591 8.72 -32.38 -8.16
N ARG A 592 9.76 -32.08 -7.39
CA ARG A 592 9.78 -32.12 -5.94
C ARG A 592 10.34 -30.82 -5.37
N PHE A 593 9.86 -30.45 -4.18
CA PHE A 593 10.18 -29.19 -3.52
C PHE A 593 10.54 -29.36 -2.04
N ALA A 594 11.55 -28.61 -1.63
CA ALA A 594 11.87 -28.30 -0.25
C ALA A 594 11.73 -26.78 -0.01
N PRO A 595 11.66 -26.30 1.23
CA PRO A 595 11.60 -24.86 1.53
C PRO A 595 12.69 -24.03 0.86
N ARG A 596 13.90 -24.60 0.72
CA ARG A 596 15.04 -23.94 0.06
C ARG A 596 14.76 -23.64 -1.42
N ASP A 597 14.05 -24.52 -2.11
CA ASP A 597 13.73 -24.32 -3.53
C ASP A 597 12.80 -23.12 -3.74
N LEU A 598 11.90 -22.86 -2.77
CA LEU A 598 11.01 -21.69 -2.82
C LEU A 598 11.82 -20.40 -2.58
N LEU A 599 12.79 -20.43 -1.67
CA LEU A 599 13.70 -19.30 -1.46
C LEU A 599 14.56 -19.02 -2.70
N ASP A 600 15.04 -20.06 -3.41
CA ASP A 600 15.80 -19.88 -4.64
C ASP A 600 14.97 -19.18 -5.74
N ILE A 601 13.63 -19.38 -5.76
CA ILE A 601 12.71 -18.65 -6.64
C ILE A 601 12.60 -17.17 -6.20
N GLN A 602 12.56 -16.87 -4.91
CA GLN A 602 12.55 -15.48 -4.41
C GLN A 602 13.84 -14.74 -4.75
N LEU A 603 14.97 -15.44 -4.80
CA LEU A 603 16.28 -14.87 -5.10
C LEU A 603 16.60 -14.86 -6.61
N GLU A 604 15.61 -15.19 -7.47
CA GLU A 604 15.78 -15.17 -8.93
C GLU A 604 15.99 -13.73 -9.44
N THR A 605 17.12 -13.50 -10.10
CA THR A 605 17.53 -12.18 -10.61
C THR A 605 17.52 -12.08 -12.13
N ASN A 606 17.08 -13.14 -12.83
CA ASN A 606 17.05 -13.15 -14.30
C ASN A 606 15.97 -12.18 -14.82
N ALA A 607 16.40 -11.13 -15.51
CA ALA A 607 15.53 -10.17 -16.15
C ALA A 607 15.01 -10.67 -17.51
N ALA A 608 14.31 -11.80 -17.54
CA ALA A 608 13.84 -12.44 -18.77
C ALA A 608 13.01 -11.49 -19.67
N PHE A 609 12.27 -10.55 -19.08
CA PHE A 609 11.54 -9.51 -19.83
C PHE A 609 12.45 -8.64 -20.68
N LEU A 610 13.67 -8.36 -20.22
CA LEU A 610 14.64 -7.51 -20.93
C LEU A 610 15.42 -8.25 -22.02
N SER A 611 15.38 -9.59 -22.09
CA SER A 611 16.15 -10.38 -23.04
C SER A 611 15.90 -9.96 -24.49
N ARG A 612 14.65 -9.71 -24.88
CA ARG A 612 14.29 -9.22 -26.21
C ARG A 612 14.95 -7.88 -26.55
N TRP A 613 14.96 -6.95 -25.60
CA TRP A 613 15.56 -5.63 -25.78
C TRP A 613 17.08 -5.69 -25.83
N ARG A 614 17.67 -6.55 -24.99
CA ARG A 614 19.11 -6.86 -25.04
C ARG A 614 19.47 -7.39 -26.40
N ASP A 615 18.77 -8.39 -26.93
CA ASP A 615 19.07 -8.99 -28.23
C ASP A 615 18.88 -8.00 -29.39
N LEU A 616 17.85 -7.15 -29.34
CA LEU A 616 17.66 -6.07 -30.30
C LEU A 616 18.81 -5.07 -30.26
N LEU A 617 19.24 -4.66 -29.06
CA LEU A 617 20.39 -3.75 -28.91
C LEU A 617 21.68 -4.34 -29.44
N LEU A 618 21.99 -5.59 -29.09
CA LEU A 618 23.18 -6.29 -29.60
C LEU A 618 23.12 -6.47 -31.12
N LYS A 619 21.95 -6.76 -31.69
CA LYS A 619 21.75 -6.84 -33.14
C LYS A 619 21.95 -5.48 -33.83
N THR A 620 21.61 -4.37 -33.16
CA THR A 620 21.77 -3.01 -33.68
C THR A 620 23.20 -2.51 -33.56
N LEU A 621 23.92 -2.88 -32.51
CA LEU A 621 25.33 -2.57 -32.27
C LEU A 621 26.23 -3.49 -33.09
N THR A 622 26.10 -3.43 -34.41
CA THR A 622 26.98 -4.20 -35.35
C THR A 622 28.44 -3.76 -35.23
N PRO A 623 29.41 -4.58 -35.68
CA PRO A 623 30.84 -4.19 -35.66
C PRO A 623 31.09 -2.84 -36.32
N SER A 624 30.42 -2.52 -37.43
CA SER A 624 30.56 -1.24 -38.12
C SER A 624 30.01 -0.05 -37.33
N VAL A 625 28.89 -0.24 -36.61
CA VAL A 625 28.30 0.78 -35.74
C VAL A 625 29.17 1.03 -34.53
N VAL A 626 29.73 -0.02 -33.94
CA VAL A 626 30.63 0.05 -32.78
C VAL A 626 31.96 0.72 -33.15
N ALA A 627 32.52 0.40 -34.31
CA ALA A 627 33.79 0.98 -34.76
C ALA A 627 33.73 2.51 -35.00
N SER A 628 32.54 3.07 -35.17
CA SER A 628 32.35 4.50 -35.42
C SER A 628 32.37 5.38 -34.15
N ASP A 629 32.25 4.78 -32.96
CA ASP A 629 32.19 5.52 -31.67
C ASP A 629 32.57 4.60 -30.50
N GLY A 630 33.62 4.97 -29.78
CA GLY A 630 34.13 4.19 -28.62
C GLY A 630 33.09 4.02 -27.48
N LYS A 631 32.14 4.92 -27.32
CA LYS A 631 31.04 4.77 -26.32
C LYS A 631 30.08 3.63 -26.70
N ARG A 632 29.89 3.39 -28.01
CA ARG A 632 29.08 2.26 -28.50
C ARG A 632 29.75 0.93 -28.25
N ALA A 633 31.07 0.88 -28.32
CA ALA A 633 31.86 -0.30 -27.95
C ALA A 633 31.66 -0.61 -26.45
N GLN A 634 31.84 0.39 -25.58
CA GLN A 634 31.63 0.24 -24.15
C GLN A 634 30.19 -0.19 -23.81
N LEU A 635 29.18 0.39 -24.50
CA LEU A 635 27.79 0.00 -24.33
C LEU A 635 27.57 -1.47 -24.71
N ARG A 636 28.14 -1.91 -25.84
CA ARG A 636 28.08 -3.30 -26.28
C ARG A 636 28.67 -4.25 -25.24
N ASP A 637 29.86 -3.96 -24.75
CA ASP A 637 30.57 -4.76 -23.74
C ASP A 637 29.78 -4.84 -22.42
N LEU A 638 29.05 -3.79 -22.04
CA LEU A 638 28.18 -3.77 -20.84
C LEU A 638 26.90 -4.59 -21.02
N VAL A 639 26.46 -4.80 -22.25
CA VAL A 639 25.21 -5.49 -22.57
C VAL A 639 25.42 -6.98 -22.85
N GLU A 640 26.58 -7.38 -23.35
CA GLU A 640 27.00 -8.79 -23.54
C GLU A 640 27.18 -9.51 -22.20
#